data_ce50f97d129c7af3ec0eafc1ce4d21ca
#
_entry.id   ce50f97d129c7af3ec0eafc1ce4d21ca
#
_cell.length_a   1.000
_cell.length_b   1.000
_cell.length_c   1.000
_cell.angle_alpha   90.00
_cell.angle_beta   90.00
_cell.angle_gamma   90.00
#
_symmetry.space_group_name_H-M   'P 1'
#
loop_
_entity.id
_entity.type
_entity.pdbx_description
1 polymer ?
#
loop_
_entity_poly.entity_id
_entity_poly.type
_entity_poly.pdbx_seq_one_letter_code
_entity_poly.pdbx_strand_id
1 'polypeptide(L)'
;MSWRQNIIWNGLNRKSGEERMMEKHMEEILGLLLEGRLQAALNHISFVYSKEKLVTGYDEFETIEKDYKLMKNYILQGVVDPQREEQYRALLERTYRVASNLLLEWKCANLGLYKVSSDTSDRLQLNNEEILENLEKFVSDVGLLSLEEGTDNYFNKAYTLYAAHQTTIRRLFNGVIVSPQWKLADKNFYEQLLLSPTIDQNDQLVLVSAISISNMNHFDINKFKTLVDVYTKTDDSRVKERAFVGWVLSLHDGMSFLPEQQDIVIRLCEDESTVRELYSLQRQLFATLDTEKDSQEIQNNIMPDIVNNSKFTMTKFGIEEREDDITENILNPNAEDERMDKMEESVRRMVNMQRQGSDIYFSGFGKMKEFPFFFKSVCNWFTPFRFEHPDMIDIAMKFKNKKFLNTMVELAQLCDSDKYSLALILSDVVDRMPKDMIEMLESEEAQKQMAGQDFDRNNPIVIRRTYLQDIYRFYRLNSFARELVNPFDDNGECTFNLSVFFFKYQIFKGTKLESKKLSLANYLYKHQKYGELEELLETFQSPDPGYAILSGYAKLYNDDPNGAIKEFDKALEIVPDNIHALQGKARAAMVKSDFGLSAEIYTVLQELEPDRRDFFINYCVALLKTNRVKQVLERLYKEYFSTPDDKSLKRLIAWAQLCNGDITKAANIYESLLNDEPTPEDYLNAGYSHWLQKDLKQAVSCFREFIGDSDAGIVRLREEFKNDRYMLRSNGVSEIDELLMGELIQP
;
A
#
# COMPACT_ATOMS: atom_id res chain seq x y z
N MET A 1 -10.82 -24.73 1.57
CA MET A 1 -10.27 -23.90 2.67
C MET A 1 -10.63 -22.41 2.58
N SER A 2 -11.28 -21.93 1.51
CA SER A 2 -11.58 -20.51 1.28
C SER A 2 -12.78 -19.92 2.08
N TRP A 3 -13.73 -20.74 2.51
CA TRP A 3 -14.94 -20.26 3.23
C TRP A 3 -14.67 -19.83 4.69
N ARG A 4 -13.73 -20.45 5.39
CA ARG A 4 -13.38 -20.06 6.75
C ARG A 4 -12.50 -18.80 6.81
N GLN A 5 -11.69 -18.54 5.79
CA GLN A 5 -10.87 -17.32 5.72
C GLN A 5 -11.75 -16.08 5.46
N ASN A 6 -12.74 -16.16 4.58
CA ASN A 6 -13.66 -15.05 4.33
C ASN A 6 -14.58 -14.73 5.53
N ILE A 7 -14.93 -15.74 6.35
CA ILE A 7 -15.75 -15.49 7.56
C ILE A 7 -14.90 -14.83 8.66
N ILE A 8 -13.62 -15.21 8.78
CA ILE A 8 -12.70 -14.57 9.72
C ILE A 8 -12.40 -13.12 9.28
N TRP A 9 -12.18 -12.87 7.98
CA TRP A 9 -11.92 -11.53 7.45
C TRP A 9 -13.12 -10.57 7.56
N ASN A 10 -14.33 -11.03 7.22
CA ASN A 10 -15.55 -10.20 7.32
C ASN A 10 -16.10 -10.06 8.76
N GLY A 11 -15.71 -10.94 9.68
CA GLY A 11 -16.06 -10.83 11.10
C GLY A 11 -15.12 -9.92 11.90
N LEU A 12 -13.95 -9.60 11.34
CA LEU A 12 -12.86 -8.93 12.02
C LEU A 12 -12.93 -7.39 12.00
N ASN A 13 -13.74 -6.79 11.12
CA ASN A 13 -13.83 -5.34 10.91
C ASN A 13 -15.11 -4.68 11.44
N ARG A 14 -15.83 -5.27 12.39
CA ARG A 14 -17.02 -4.62 12.97
C ARG A 14 -16.70 -4.03 14.34
N LYS A 15 -16.52 -2.71 14.39
CA LYS A 15 -16.58 -1.92 15.63
C LYS A 15 -17.91 -2.19 16.37
N SER A 16 -17.90 -2.15 17.69
CA SER A 16 -19.12 -2.31 18.48
C SER A 16 -20.13 -1.19 18.17
N GLY A 17 -21.41 -1.43 18.39
CA GLY A 17 -22.43 -0.39 18.18
C GLY A 17 -22.22 0.86 19.04
N GLU A 18 -21.69 0.71 20.25
CA GLU A 18 -21.36 1.80 21.17
C GLU A 18 -20.14 2.59 20.70
N GLU A 19 -19.11 1.91 20.20
CA GLU A 19 -17.92 2.55 19.61
C GLU A 19 -18.28 3.44 18.42
N ARG A 20 -19.07 2.92 17.48
CA ARG A 20 -19.57 3.70 16.34
C ARG A 20 -20.39 4.91 16.77
N MET A 21 -21.17 4.77 17.84
CA MET A 21 -22.00 5.86 18.33
C MET A 21 -21.16 6.96 18.95
N MET A 22 -20.12 6.64 19.73
CA MET A 22 -19.24 7.65 20.30
C MET A 22 -18.40 8.35 19.22
N GLU A 23 -17.86 7.60 18.26
CA GLU A 23 -17.17 8.17 17.10
C GLU A 23 -18.07 9.13 16.31
N LYS A 24 -19.33 8.76 16.07
CA LYS A 24 -20.32 9.62 15.42
C LYS A 24 -20.56 10.92 16.18
N HIS A 25 -20.65 10.87 17.51
CA HIS A 25 -20.76 12.08 18.32
C HIS A 25 -19.54 12.99 18.15
N MET A 26 -18.34 12.42 18.09
CA MET A 26 -17.12 13.19 17.86
C MET A 26 -17.04 13.78 16.46
N GLU A 27 -17.48 13.04 15.44
CA GLU A 27 -17.57 13.54 14.07
C GLU A 27 -18.54 14.73 13.96
N GLU A 28 -19.70 14.62 14.58
CA GLU A 28 -20.67 15.71 14.62
C GLU A 28 -20.10 16.95 15.34
N ILE A 29 -19.40 16.77 16.48
CA ILE A 29 -18.74 17.86 17.19
C ILE A 29 -17.65 18.50 16.30
N LEU A 30 -16.80 17.69 15.67
CA LEU A 30 -15.76 18.22 14.80
C LEU A 30 -16.34 18.96 13.59
N GLY A 31 -17.35 18.40 12.92
CA GLY A 31 -18.03 19.06 11.82
C GLY A 31 -18.58 20.43 12.23
N LEU A 32 -19.20 20.54 13.42
CA LEU A 32 -19.69 21.81 13.96
C LEU A 32 -18.56 22.81 14.25
N LEU A 33 -17.41 22.34 14.74
CA LEU A 33 -16.24 23.19 14.98
C LEU A 33 -15.62 23.69 13.66
N LEU A 34 -15.55 22.84 12.64
CA LEU A 34 -15.08 23.21 11.29
C LEU A 34 -15.98 24.25 10.62
N GLU A 35 -17.30 24.15 10.84
CA GLU A 35 -18.28 25.15 10.40
C GLU A 35 -18.25 26.43 11.24
N GLY A 36 -17.47 26.48 12.32
CA GLY A 36 -17.44 27.59 13.26
C GLY A 36 -18.72 27.71 14.11
N ARG A 37 -19.49 26.64 14.27
CA ARG A 37 -20.77 26.62 15.01
C ARG A 37 -20.57 26.24 16.48
N LEU A 38 -19.83 27.08 17.23
CA LEU A 38 -19.39 26.81 18.60
C LEU A 38 -20.57 26.47 19.55
N GLN A 39 -21.70 27.20 19.48
CA GLN A 39 -22.83 26.94 20.38
C GLN A 39 -23.40 25.53 20.17
N ALA A 40 -23.49 25.10 18.92
CA ALA A 40 -24.02 23.77 18.62
C ALA A 40 -23.04 22.68 19.08
N ALA A 41 -21.74 22.89 18.91
CA ALA A 41 -20.69 21.99 19.41
C ALA A 41 -20.73 21.87 20.95
N LEU A 42 -20.84 22.99 21.67
CA LEU A 42 -20.97 23.01 23.15
C LEU A 42 -22.22 22.27 23.62
N ASN A 43 -23.36 22.49 22.96
CA ASN A 43 -24.60 21.76 23.28
C ASN A 43 -24.44 20.25 23.09
N HIS A 44 -23.73 19.84 22.03
CA HIS A 44 -23.49 18.43 21.76
C HIS A 44 -22.52 17.81 22.78
N ILE A 45 -21.46 18.50 23.17
CA ILE A 45 -20.53 18.09 24.23
C ILE A 45 -21.28 17.93 25.57
N SER A 46 -22.16 18.90 25.93
CA SER A 46 -22.99 18.81 27.12
C SER A 46 -23.88 17.56 27.10
N PHE A 47 -24.46 17.22 25.96
CA PHE A 47 -25.19 15.98 25.76
C PHE A 47 -24.34 14.74 26.01
N VAL A 48 -23.11 14.70 25.46
CA VAL A 48 -22.17 13.58 25.65
C VAL A 48 -21.81 13.44 27.13
N TYR A 49 -21.49 14.52 27.83
CA TYR A 49 -21.23 14.47 29.29
C TYR A 49 -22.37 13.82 30.07
N SER A 50 -23.58 14.24 29.78
CA SER A 50 -24.77 13.75 30.53
C SER A 50 -25.10 12.30 30.21
N LYS A 51 -24.90 11.88 28.96
CA LYS A 51 -25.23 10.53 28.50
C LYS A 51 -24.18 9.49 28.92
N GLU A 52 -22.90 9.78 28.73
CA GLU A 52 -21.79 8.85 28.95
C GLU A 52 -21.20 8.96 30.37
N LYS A 53 -21.68 9.91 31.19
CA LYS A 53 -21.24 10.17 32.57
C LYS A 53 -19.74 10.41 32.70
N LEU A 54 -19.16 11.07 31.69
CA LEU A 54 -17.73 11.44 31.64
C LEU A 54 -17.52 12.69 32.53
N VAL A 55 -16.28 12.91 32.96
CA VAL A 55 -15.94 14.01 33.87
C VAL A 55 -14.74 14.82 33.45
N THR A 56 -13.86 14.26 32.57
CA THR A 56 -12.60 14.89 32.15
C THR A 56 -12.86 16.22 31.46
N GLY A 57 -12.22 17.28 31.94
CA GLY A 57 -12.29 18.62 31.31
C GLY A 57 -13.59 19.37 31.53
N TYR A 58 -14.48 18.95 32.45
CA TYR A 58 -15.75 19.60 32.69
C TYR A 58 -15.59 21.07 33.17
N ASP A 59 -14.59 21.35 34.03
CA ASP A 59 -14.33 22.73 34.51
C ASP A 59 -13.90 23.64 33.35
N GLU A 60 -13.11 23.12 32.42
CA GLU A 60 -12.68 23.84 31.20
C GLU A 60 -13.87 24.05 30.26
N PHE A 61 -14.75 23.06 30.13
CA PHE A 61 -15.98 23.17 29.36
C PHE A 61 -16.86 24.28 29.91
N GLU A 62 -17.11 24.35 31.23
CA GLU A 62 -17.87 25.43 31.86
C GLU A 62 -17.21 26.80 31.64
N THR A 63 -15.89 26.85 31.67
CA THR A 63 -15.17 28.10 31.44
C THR A 63 -15.35 28.57 30.00
N ILE A 64 -15.25 27.68 29.02
CA ILE A 64 -15.53 27.97 27.61
C ILE A 64 -16.96 28.50 27.42
N GLU A 65 -17.94 27.86 28.03
CA GLU A 65 -19.32 28.35 27.97
C GLU A 65 -19.51 29.76 28.55
N LYS A 66 -18.82 30.06 29.65
CA LYS A 66 -18.87 31.41 30.29
C LYS A 66 -18.20 32.44 29.37
N ASP A 67 -17.02 32.13 28.85
CA ASP A 67 -16.28 33.01 27.93
C ASP A 67 -17.09 33.30 26.66
N TYR A 68 -17.71 32.27 26.09
CA TYR A 68 -18.57 32.44 24.92
C TYR A 68 -19.84 33.26 25.19
N LYS A 69 -20.47 33.04 26.33
CA LYS A 69 -21.63 33.87 26.77
C LYS A 69 -21.21 35.33 26.95
N LEU A 70 -20.04 35.60 27.52
CA LEU A 70 -19.50 36.94 27.69
C LEU A 70 -19.21 37.60 26.33
N MET A 71 -18.59 36.90 25.41
CA MET A 71 -18.34 37.40 24.04
C MET A 71 -19.65 37.78 23.34
N LYS A 72 -20.69 36.94 23.42
CA LYS A 72 -22.03 37.27 22.87
C LYS A 72 -22.62 38.55 23.47
N ASN A 73 -22.49 38.74 24.79
CA ASN A 73 -22.98 39.93 25.47
C ASN A 73 -22.27 41.18 25.00
N TYR A 74 -20.94 41.14 24.79
CA TYR A 74 -20.22 42.30 24.24
C TYR A 74 -20.62 42.64 22.82
N ILE A 75 -20.89 41.63 21.98
CA ILE A 75 -21.46 41.86 20.64
C ILE A 75 -22.81 42.55 20.71
N LEU A 76 -23.69 42.07 21.57
CA LEU A 76 -25.03 42.68 21.76
C LEU A 76 -24.96 44.12 22.28
N GLN A 77 -23.94 44.47 23.05
CA GLN A 77 -23.67 45.83 23.54
C GLN A 77 -22.99 46.71 22.46
N GLY A 78 -22.72 46.20 21.27
CA GLY A 78 -22.09 46.95 20.20
C GLY A 78 -20.56 47.17 20.35
N VAL A 79 -19.89 46.45 21.25
CA VAL A 79 -18.46 46.55 21.45
C VAL A 79 -17.74 46.03 20.21
N VAL A 80 -16.85 46.83 19.62
CA VAL A 80 -15.97 46.45 18.51
C VAL A 80 -14.65 45.97 19.11
N ASP A 81 -14.35 44.68 18.96
CA ASP A 81 -13.11 44.07 19.42
C ASP A 81 -12.30 43.62 18.20
N PRO A 82 -11.12 44.19 17.93
CA PRO A 82 -10.25 43.78 16.83
C PRO A 82 -9.73 42.35 16.95
N GLN A 83 -9.65 41.79 18.17
CA GLN A 83 -9.14 40.44 18.45
C GLN A 83 -10.26 39.37 18.48
N ARG A 84 -11.51 39.77 18.17
CA ARG A 84 -12.66 38.86 18.29
C ARG A 84 -12.50 37.56 17.51
N GLU A 85 -11.97 37.63 16.29
CA GLU A 85 -11.77 36.43 15.46
C GLU A 85 -10.74 35.48 16.07
N GLU A 86 -9.65 36.02 16.58
CA GLU A 86 -8.61 35.25 17.28
C GLU A 86 -9.16 34.61 18.57
N GLN A 87 -9.89 35.40 19.38
CA GLN A 87 -10.53 34.86 20.58
C GLN A 87 -11.56 33.77 20.27
N TYR A 88 -12.35 33.95 19.19
CA TYR A 88 -13.29 32.94 18.76
C TYR A 88 -12.63 31.65 18.31
N ARG A 89 -11.53 31.77 17.56
CA ARG A 89 -10.71 30.62 17.16
C ARG A 89 -10.10 29.91 18.36
N ALA A 90 -9.60 30.64 19.35
CA ALA A 90 -9.10 30.06 20.60
C ALA A 90 -10.19 29.29 21.35
N LEU A 91 -11.47 29.76 21.33
CA LEU A 91 -12.59 29.00 21.90
C LEU A 91 -12.87 27.72 21.14
N LEU A 92 -12.79 27.73 19.80
CA LEU A 92 -12.94 26.51 18.98
C LEU A 92 -11.84 25.50 19.30
N GLU A 93 -10.58 25.94 19.38
CA GLU A 93 -9.44 25.09 19.75
C GLU A 93 -9.61 24.47 21.13
N ARG A 94 -9.93 25.29 22.16
CA ARG A 94 -10.20 24.81 23.53
C ARG A 94 -11.32 23.80 23.57
N THR A 95 -12.40 24.04 22.82
CA THR A 95 -13.54 23.12 22.70
C THR A 95 -13.12 21.80 22.04
N TYR A 96 -12.29 21.83 21.00
CA TYR A 96 -11.73 20.65 20.39
C TYR A 96 -10.89 19.83 21.38
N ARG A 97 -10.03 20.49 22.19
CA ARG A 97 -9.21 19.82 23.21
C ARG A 97 -10.07 19.12 24.26
N VAL A 98 -11.16 19.75 24.71
CA VAL A 98 -12.11 19.12 25.63
C VAL A 98 -12.77 17.90 24.98
N ALA A 99 -13.28 18.04 23.77
CA ALA A 99 -13.94 16.94 23.05
C ALA A 99 -12.98 15.76 22.81
N SER A 100 -11.72 16.03 22.39
CA SER A 100 -10.70 15.02 22.20
C SER A 100 -10.35 14.26 23.49
N ASN A 101 -10.25 14.97 24.63
CA ASN A 101 -9.99 14.35 25.93
C ASN A 101 -11.19 13.51 26.42
N LEU A 102 -12.43 13.93 26.14
CA LEU A 102 -13.62 13.12 26.41
C LEU A 102 -13.63 11.81 25.63
N LEU A 103 -13.29 11.86 24.35
CA LEU A 103 -13.18 10.65 23.55
C LEU A 103 -12.12 9.71 24.12
N LEU A 104 -10.97 10.24 24.52
CA LEU A 104 -9.90 9.47 25.14
C LEU A 104 -10.36 8.82 26.45
N GLU A 105 -11.03 9.56 27.35
CA GLU A 105 -11.60 9.01 28.59
C GLU A 105 -12.55 7.84 28.28
N TRP A 106 -13.46 8.04 27.31
CA TRP A 106 -14.39 6.99 26.90
C TRP A 106 -13.65 5.75 26.36
N LYS A 107 -12.61 5.95 25.52
CA LYS A 107 -11.80 4.85 24.98
C LYS A 107 -11.07 4.09 26.10
N CYS A 108 -10.50 4.78 27.08
CA CYS A 108 -9.83 4.17 28.23
C CYS A 108 -10.80 3.33 29.09
N ALA A 109 -12.06 3.72 29.17
CA ALA A 109 -13.08 2.96 29.89
C ALA A 109 -13.60 1.73 29.13
N ASN A 110 -13.69 1.80 27.80
CA ASN A 110 -14.46 0.86 26.98
C ASN A 110 -13.64 0.00 26.03
N LEU A 111 -12.43 0.41 25.63
CA LEU A 111 -11.59 -0.29 24.64
C LEU A 111 -10.43 -1.00 25.32
N GLY A 112 -10.14 -2.22 24.87
CA GLY A 112 -9.17 -3.11 25.49
C GLY A 112 -7.74 -2.58 25.47
N LEU A 113 -7.27 -2.06 24.32
CA LEU A 113 -5.96 -1.46 24.18
C LEU A 113 -5.76 -0.27 25.13
N TYR A 114 -6.72 0.66 25.10
CA TYR A 114 -6.65 1.89 25.88
C TYR A 114 -6.73 1.62 27.38
N LYS A 115 -7.57 0.67 27.80
CA LYS A 115 -7.69 0.23 29.19
C LYS A 115 -6.38 -0.38 29.70
N VAL A 116 -5.81 -1.34 28.96
CA VAL A 116 -4.52 -1.96 29.31
C VAL A 116 -3.39 -0.92 29.32
N SER A 117 -3.41 0.04 28.40
CA SER A 117 -2.42 1.10 28.34
C SER A 117 -2.55 2.04 29.54
N SER A 118 -3.76 2.42 29.94
CA SER A 118 -4.02 3.25 31.12
C SER A 118 -3.55 2.52 32.40
N ASP A 119 -4.03 1.29 32.63
CA ASP A 119 -3.65 0.49 33.80
C ASP A 119 -2.13 0.26 33.91
N THR A 120 -1.44 0.21 32.76
CA THR A 120 0.01 0.02 32.71
C THR A 120 0.76 1.32 32.99
N SER A 121 0.31 2.43 32.42
CA SER A 121 0.94 3.74 32.59
C SER A 121 0.78 4.27 34.02
N ASP A 122 -0.35 4.06 34.68
CA ASP A 122 -0.61 4.50 36.06
C ASP A 122 0.37 3.89 37.08
N ARG A 123 1.03 2.80 36.70
CA ARG A 123 2.10 2.16 37.51
C ARG A 123 3.45 2.86 37.37
N LEU A 124 3.59 3.83 36.44
CA LEU A 124 4.80 4.64 36.30
C LEU A 124 4.72 5.80 37.29
N GLN A 125 5.11 5.55 38.52
CA GLN A 125 5.10 6.56 39.58
C GLN A 125 6.38 7.43 39.58
N LEU A 126 6.77 7.94 38.39
CA LEU A 126 7.98 8.74 38.19
C LEU A 126 7.60 10.11 37.63
N ASN A 127 8.26 11.16 38.11
CA ASN A 127 8.17 12.48 37.48
C ASN A 127 9.13 12.58 36.28
N ASN A 128 9.06 13.67 35.52
CA ASN A 128 9.85 13.86 34.30
C ASN A 128 11.37 13.80 34.53
N GLU A 129 11.85 14.33 35.66
CA GLU A 129 13.27 14.31 36.00
C GLU A 129 13.75 12.89 36.33
N GLU A 130 12.96 12.16 37.10
CA GLU A 130 13.25 10.75 37.43
C GLU A 130 13.18 9.84 36.20
N ILE A 131 12.33 10.14 35.22
CA ILE A 131 12.29 9.41 33.95
C ILE A 131 13.60 9.61 33.18
N LEU A 132 14.05 10.85 33.02
CA LEU A 132 15.33 11.16 32.34
C LEU A 132 16.51 10.48 33.05
N GLU A 133 16.60 10.60 34.36
CA GLU A 133 17.66 9.98 35.15
C GLU A 133 17.68 8.45 34.99
N ASN A 134 16.52 7.80 34.99
CA ASN A 134 16.42 6.37 34.79
C ASN A 134 16.87 5.91 33.40
N LEU A 135 16.52 6.67 32.36
CA LEU A 135 16.91 6.36 30.98
C LEU A 135 18.43 6.59 30.76
N GLU A 136 19.00 7.66 31.29
CA GLU A 136 20.45 7.92 31.24
C GLU A 136 21.24 6.89 32.03
N LYS A 137 20.74 6.50 33.22
CA LYS A 137 21.34 5.45 34.03
C LYS A 137 21.37 4.11 33.27
N PHE A 138 20.31 3.78 32.54
CA PHE A 138 20.29 2.55 31.73
C PHE A 138 21.45 2.52 30.73
N VAL A 139 21.72 3.62 30.02
CA VAL A 139 22.83 3.72 29.05
C VAL A 139 24.17 3.48 29.78
N SER A 140 24.34 4.08 30.98
CA SER A 140 25.54 3.87 31.80
C SER A 140 25.69 2.42 32.26
N ASP A 141 24.59 1.81 32.70
CA ASP A 141 24.58 0.42 33.18
C ASP A 141 24.84 -0.58 32.03
N VAL A 142 24.34 -0.32 30.80
CA VAL A 142 24.68 -1.10 29.62
C VAL A 142 26.17 -0.99 29.29
N GLY A 143 26.75 0.23 29.39
CA GLY A 143 28.18 0.42 29.20
C GLY A 143 29.03 -0.38 30.22
N LEU A 144 28.60 -0.48 31.47
CA LEU A 144 29.25 -1.31 32.47
C LEU A 144 29.07 -2.82 32.20
N LEU A 145 27.85 -3.23 31.78
CA LEU A 145 27.55 -4.62 31.45
C LEU A 145 28.38 -5.14 30.26
N SER A 146 28.68 -4.27 29.29
CA SER A 146 29.51 -4.67 28.13
C SER A 146 30.93 -5.08 28.51
N LEU A 147 31.45 -4.58 29.63
CA LEU A 147 32.76 -5.00 30.15
C LEU A 147 32.78 -6.44 30.72
N GLU A 148 31.61 -7.00 31.01
CA GLU A 148 31.46 -8.36 31.52
C GLU A 148 31.11 -9.36 30.40
N GLU A 149 31.09 -8.94 29.16
CA GLU A 149 30.79 -9.79 28.01
C GLU A 149 31.73 -11.01 27.96
N GLY A 150 31.16 -12.21 27.79
CA GLY A 150 31.92 -13.46 27.84
C GLY A 150 31.99 -14.14 29.20
N THR A 151 31.53 -13.50 30.27
CA THR A 151 31.42 -14.15 31.59
C THR A 151 30.17 -15.04 31.69
N ASP A 152 30.19 -16.07 32.57
CA ASP A 152 29.06 -16.97 32.75
C ASP A 152 27.80 -16.26 33.30
N ASN A 153 27.96 -15.12 33.96
CA ASN A 153 26.85 -14.36 34.55
C ASN A 153 26.31 -13.24 33.68
N TYR A 154 26.92 -12.99 32.51
CA TYR A 154 26.53 -11.93 31.59
C TYR A 154 25.06 -11.95 31.25
N PHE A 155 24.54 -13.10 30.75
CA PHE A 155 23.16 -13.21 30.33
C PHE A 155 22.13 -12.98 31.43
N ASN A 156 22.42 -13.44 32.67
CA ASN A 156 21.52 -13.22 33.82
C ASN A 156 21.47 -11.70 34.20
N LYS A 157 22.62 -11.02 34.18
CA LYS A 157 22.69 -9.59 34.44
C LYS A 157 22.02 -8.81 33.32
N ALA A 158 22.29 -9.18 32.06
CA ALA A 158 21.64 -8.59 30.89
C ALA A 158 20.11 -8.73 31.00
N TYR A 159 19.61 -9.95 31.25
CA TYR A 159 18.17 -10.17 31.44
C TYR A 159 17.57 -9.26 32.51
N THR A 160 18.20 -9.16 33.67
CA THR A 160 17.69 -8.35 34.78
C THR A 160 17.64 -6.85 34.41
N LEU A 161 18.73 -6.34 33.81
CA LEU A 161 18.83 -4.93 33.39
C LEU A 161 17.80 -4.61 32.30
N TYR A 162 17.80 -5.37 31.20
CA TYR A 162 16.91 -5.12 30.07
C TYR A 162 15.44 -5.40 30.40
N ALA A 163 15.10 -6.32 31.29
CA ALA A 163 13.71 -6.58 31.72
C ALA A 163 13.12 -5.41 32.53
N ALA A 164 13.93 -4.85 33.45
CA ALA A 164 13.55 -3.67 34.20
C ALA A 164 13.35 -2.47 33.26
N HIS A 165 14.30 -2.23 32.38
CA HIS A 165 14.25 -1.16 31.39
C HIS A 165 13.07 -1.29 30.42
N GLN A 166 12.86 -2.46 29.82
CA GLN A 166 11.73 -2.73 28.92
C GLN A 166 10.38 -2.49 29.61
N THR A 167 10.30 -2.75 30.90
CA THR A 167 9.11 -2.43 31.69
C THR A 167 8.86 -0.94 31.77
N THR A 168 9.90 -0.13 31.96
CA THR A 168 9.83 1.34 32.00
C THR A 168 9.42 1.89 30.62
N ILE A 169 10.11 1.46 29.56
CA ILE A 169 9.81 1.90 28.18
C ILE A 169 8.37 1.55 27.77
N ARG A 170 7.90 0.35 28.08
CA ARG A 170 6.52 -0.06 27.83
C ARG A 170 5.51 0.83 28.57
N ARG A 171 5.79 1.21 29.80
CA ARG A 171 4.93 2.13 30.58
C ARG A 171 4.90 3.51 29.98
N LEU A 172 6.07 4.03 29.57
CA LEU A 172 6.16 5.32 28.87
C LEU A 172 5.42 5.28 27.52
N PHE A 173 5.63 4.24 26.71
CA PHE A 173 4.92 4.04 25.46
C PHE A 173 3.40 4.07 25.67
N ASN A 174 2.89 3.27 26.61
CA ASN A 174 1.47 3.21 26.92
C ASN A 174 0.96 4.55 27.48
N GLY A 175 1.75 5.23 28.31
CA GLY A 175 1.43 6.56 28.82
C GLY A 175 1.24 7.60 27.72
N VAL A 176 2.08 7.55 26.67
CA VAL A 176 1.92 8.42 25.50
C VAL A 176 0.65 8.09 24.72
N ILE A 177 0.33 6.80 24.54
CA ILE A 177 -0.91 6.37 23.83
C ILE A 177 -2.16 6.92 24.51
N VAL A 178 -2.21 6.91 25.84
CA VAL A 178 -3.37 7.37 26.62
C VAL A 178 -3.21 8.80 27.19
N SER A 179 -2.17 9.54 26.73
CA SER A 179 -1.96 10.91 27.20
C SER A 179 -3.03 11.86 26.66
N PRO A 180 -3.63 12.72 27.49
CA PRO A 180 -4.53 13.75 27.03
C PRO A 180 -3.81 14.76 26.11
N GLN A 181 -4.51 15.77 25.65
CA GLN A 181 -3.93 16.87 24.87
C GLN A 181 -2.77 17.50 25.65
N TRP A 182 -1.56 17.48 25.06
CA TRP A 182 -0.33 17.92 25.70
C TRP A 182 -0.33 19.42 25.98
N LYS A 183 0.27 19.79 27.12
CA LYS A 183 0.65 21.16 27.43
C LYS A 183 2.06 21.44 26.87
N LEU A 184 2.47 22.69 26.89
CA LEU A 184 3.80 23.10 26.45
C LEU A 184 4.90 22.41 27.28
N ALA A 185 4.64 22.14 28.56
CA ALA A 185 5.59 21.43 29.43
C ALA A 185 5.84 19.99 28.95
N ASP A 186 4.77 19.29 28.54
CA ASP A 186 4.88 17.92 28.02
C ASP A 186 5.65 17.91 26.70
N LYS A 187 5.33 18.84 25.79
CA LYS A 187 6.08 19.02 24.53
C LYS A 187 7.57 19.23 24.80
N ASN A 188 7.93 20.15 25.70
CA ASN A 188 9.32 20.46 26.00
C ASN A 188 10.05 19.25 26.61
N PHE A 189 9.39 18.50 27.49
CA PHE A 189 9.95 17.29 28.07
C PHE A 189 10.27 16.22 27.01
N TYR A 190 9.31 15.87 26.17
CA TYR A 190 9.52 14.86 25.14
C TYR A 190 10.49 15.33 24.04
N GLU A 191 10.49 16.62 23.70
CA GLU A 191 11.51 17.18 22.79
C GLU A 191 12.92 17.04 23.38
N GLN A 192 13.13 17.40 24.64
CA GLN A 192 14.41 17.24 25.33
C GLN A 192 14.85 15.77 25.34
N LEU A 193 13.96 14.85 25.69
CA LEU A 193 14.25 13.42 25.76
C LEU A 193 14.65 12.87 24.39
N LEU A 194 13.89 13.20 23.34
CA LEU A 194 14.07 12.66 21.99
C LEU A 194 15.29 13.26 21.25
N LEU A 195 15.79 14.41 21.69
CA LEU A 195 16.98 15.07 21.13
C LEU A 195 18.23 14.85 22.00
N SER A 196 18.09 14.20 23.16
CA SER A 196 19.22 13.99 24.07
C SER A 196 20.19 12.93 23.54
N PRO A 197 21.50 13.23 23.45
CA PRO A 197 22.49 12.22 23.05
C PRO A 197 22.83 11.22 24.18
N THR A 198 22.32 11.44 25.41
CA THR A 198 22.53 10.56 26.57
C THR A 198 21.45 9.48 26.72
N ILE A 199 20.41 9.51 25.89
CA ILE A 199 19.33 8.53 25.88
C ILE A 199 19.59 7.48 24.77
N ASP A 200 19.28 6.22 25.07
CA ASP A 200 19.39 5.11 24.09
C ASP A 200 18.55 5.41 22.84
N GLN A 201 19.17 5.29 21.67
CA GLN A 201 18.53 5.53 20.39
C GLN A 201 17.25 4.68 20.21
N ASN A 202 17.27 3.42 20.68
CA ASN A 202 16.12 2.54 20.55
C ASN A 202 14.92 3.04 21.37
N ASP A 203 15.17 3.67 22.52
CA ASP A 203 14.13 4.28 23.35
C ASP A 203 13.51 5.48 22.63
N GLN A 204 14.36 6.32 22.02
CA GLN A 204 13.89 7.44 21.19
C GLN A 204 13.01 6.95 20.04
N LEU A 205 13.43 5.90 19.33
CA LEU A 205 12.67 5.30 18.23
C LEU A 205 11.30 4.75 18.67
N VAL A 206 11.24 4.08 19.83
CA VAL A 206 10.01 3.57 20.41
C VAL A 206 9.07 4.71 20.78
N LEU A 207 9.58 5.75 21.44
CA LEU A 207 8.76 6.88 21.88
C LEU A 207 8.28 7.76 20.74
N VAL A 208 9.08 7.97 19.68
CA VAL A 208 8.62 8.61 18.43
C VAL A 208 7.46 7.83 17.84
N SER A 209 7.52 6.50 17.84
CA SER A 209 6.42 5.68 17.35
C SER A 209 5.17 5.79 18.21
N ALA A 210 5.32 5.85 19.55
CA ALA A 210 4.19 6.08 20.47
C ALA A 210 3.50 7.42 20.22
N ILE A 211 4.30 8.50 20.06
CA ILE A 211 3.78 9.84 19.77
C ILE A 211 3.07 9.86 18.43
N SER A 212 3.63 9.21 17.41
CA SER A 212 3.03 9.11 16.07
C SER A 212 1.67 8.41 16.11
N ILE A 213 1.59 7.23 16.75
CA ILE A 213 0.34 6.46 16.87
C ILE A 213 -0.69 7.25 17.69
N SER A 214 -0.28 7.84 18.81
CA SER A 214 -1.16 8.65 19.63
C SER A 214 -1.72 9.82 18.83
N ASN A 215 -0.88 10.53 18.05
CA ASN A 215 -1.28 11.70 17.29
C ASN A 215 -2.15 11.37 16.08
N MET A 216 -1.96 10.21 15.44
CA MET A 216 -2.87 9.71 14.41
C MET A 216 -4.28 9.43 14.96
N ASN A 217 -4.41 9.06 16.24
CA ASN A 217 -5.68 8.68 16.85
C ASN A 217 -6.40 9.82 17.58
N HIS A 218 -5.64 10.80 18.07
CA HIS A 218 -6.09 11.99 18.79
C HIS A 218 -5.17 13.14 18.44
N PHE A 219 -5.47 13.86 17.36
CA PHE A 219 -4.61 14.92 16.90
C PHE A 219 -4.36 15.95 18.01
N ASP A 220 -3.09 16.24 18.23
CA ASP A 220 -2.58 17.18 19.22
C ASP A 220 -1.48 18.02 18.59
N ILE A 221 -1.67 19.33 18.55
CA ILE A 221 -0.71 20.23 17.92
C ILE A 221 0.66 20.21 18.59
N ASN A 222 0.74 19.94 19.90
CA ASN A 222 2.02 19.86 20.61
C ASN A 222 2.74 18.53 20.33
N LYS A 223 2.02 17.40 20.19
CA LYS A 223 2.59 16.14 19.71
C LYS A 223 3.09 16.30 18.27
N PHE A 224 2.30 16.95 17.41
CA PHE A 224 2.68 17.26 16.03
C PHE A 224 3.95 18.11 15.98
N LYS A 225 4.02 19.21 16.75
CA LYS A 225 5.21 20.05 16.88
C LYS A 225 6.43 19.27 17.36
N THR A 226 6.26 18.35 18.34
CA THR A 226 7.34 17.50 18.82
C THR A 226 7.91 16.63 17.70
N LEU A 227 7.07 15.98 16.90
CA LEU A 227 7.50 15.16 15.77
C LEU A 227 8.24 16.01 14.72
N VAL A 228 7.76 17.21 14.41
CA VAL A 228 8.41 18.14 13.48
C VAL A 228 9.74 18.66 14.03
N ASP A 229 9.79 19.02 15.31
CA ASP A 229 11.02 19.47 15.96
C ASP A 229 12.09 18.38 15.98
N VAL A 230 11.71 17.13 16.26
CA VAL A 230 12.62 15.98 16.20
C VAL A 230 13.10 15.74 14.76
N TYR A 231 12.20 15.74 13.76
CA TYR A 231 12.58 15.62 12.36
C TYR A 231 13.60 16.66 11.90
N THR A 232 13.43 17.91 12.35
CA THR A 232 14.25 19.03 11.89
C THR A 232 15.55 19.21 12.66
N LYS A 233 15.64 18.74 13.93
CA LYS A 233 16.75 19.04 14.85
C LYS A 233 17.65 17.84 15.15
N THR A 234 17.18 16.59 14.94
CA THR A 234 18.00 15.41 15.24
C THR A 234 19.02 15.15 14.15
N ASP A 235 20.23 14.74 14.56
CA ASP A 235 21.30 14.27 13.66
C ASP A 235 21.18 12.76 13.38
N ASP A 236 20.38 12.05 14.17
CA ASP A 236 20.20 10.60 13.98
C ASP A 236 19.21 10.29 12.85
N SER A 237 19.69 9.59 11.82
CA SER A 237 18.90 9.27 10.62
C SER A 237 17.69 8.41 10.92
N ARG A 238 17.77 7.44 11.85
CA ARG A 238 16.66 6.53 12.15
C ARG A 238 15.55 7.27 12.91
N VAL A 239 15.93 8.07 13.89
CA VAL A 239 15.01 8.90 14.68
C VAL A 239 14.35 9.95 13.78
N LYS A 240 15.14 10.59 12.91
CA LYS A 240 14.67 11.57 11.92
C LYS A 240 13.59 10.97 11.01
N GLU A 241 13.87 9.82 10.41
CA GLU A 241 12.96 9.21 9.44
C GLU A 241 11.68 8.67 10.10
N ARG A 242 11.74 8.14 11.33
CA ARG A 242 10.53 7.78 12.09
C ARG A 242 9.69 9.00 12.44
N ALA A 243 10.31 10.10 12.86
CA ALA A 243 9.62 11.36 13.14
C ALA A 243 9.01 11.97 11.87
N PHE A 244 9.72 11.87 10.72
CA PHE A 244 9.21 12.28 9.42
C PHE A 244 7.94 11.54 9.02
N VAL A 245 7.97 10.21 9.05
CA VAL A 245 6.78 9.39 8.79
C VAL A 245 5.66 9.73 9.78
N GLY A 246 6.01 9.89 11.06
CA GLY A 246 5.06 10.17 12.13
C GLY A 246 4.28 11.47 11.93
N TRP A 247 4.97 12.60 11.64
CA TRP A 247 4.27 13.86 11.45
C TRP A 247 3.46 13.88 10.15
N VAL A 248 3.94 13.24 9.06
CA VAL A 248 3.17 13.18 7.81
C VAL A 248 1.90 12.35 7.96
N LEU A 249 1.98 11.17 8.59
CA LEU A 249 0.80 10.34 8.83
C LEU A 249 -0.17 10.92 9.87
N SER A 250 0.28 11.92 10.65
CA SER A 250 -0.57 12.65 11.61
C SER A 250 -1.24 13.89 11.02
N LEU A 251 -1.02 14.20 9.74
CA LEU A 251 -1.62 15.39 9.11
C LEU A 251 -3.15 15.24 9.03
N HIS A 252 -3.86 16.27 9.50
CA HIS A 252 -5.30 16.40 9.35
C HIS A 252 -5.61 17.56 8.40
N ASP A 253 -6.31 17.27 7.32
CA ASP A 253 -6.72 18.29 6.36
C ASP A 253 -7.95 19.06 6.85
N GLY A 254 -7.98 20.37 6.58
CA GLY A 254 -9.16 21.19 6.81
C GLY A 254 -9.38 21.71 8.25
N MET A 255 -8.48 21.49 9.21
CA MET A 255 -8.58 22.02 10.57
C MET A 255 -8.34 23.53 10.65
N SER A 256 -9.26 24.31 10.12
CA SER A 256 -9.16 25.79 10.01
C SER A 256 -9.01 26.52 11.36
N PHE A 257 -9.44 25.91 12.43
CA PHE A 257 -9.29 26.46 13.80
C PHE A 257 -7.91 26.15 14.44
N LEU A 258 -7.06 25.36 13.77
CA LEU A 258 -5.66 25.07 14.16
C LEU A 258 -4.68 25.54 13.07
N PRO A 259 -4.54 26.86 12.82
CA PRO A 259 -3.73 27.38 11.73
C PRO A 259 -2.23 27.06 11.88
N GLU A 260 -1.76 26.80 13.09
CA GLU A 260 -0.36 26.48 13.38
C GLU A 260 0.13 25.23 12.62
N GLN A 261 -0.74 24.22 12.40
CA GLN A 261 -0.39 23.06 11.57
C GLN A 261 -0.06 23.50 10.15
N GLN A 262 -0.91 24.33 9.56
CA GLN A 262 -0.72 24.84 8.20
C GLN A 262 0.54 25.70 8.08
N ASP A 263 0.78 26.59 9.03
CA ASP A 263 1.97 27.46 9.05
C ASP A 263 3.27 26.64 9.13
N ILE A 264 3.26 25.57 9.92
CA ILE A 264 4.41 24.65 10.03
C ILE A 264 4.63 23.93 8.69
N VAL A 265 3.59 23.38 8.07
CA VAL A 265 3.69 22.66 6.80
C VAL A 265 4.16 23.58 5.68
N ILE A 266 3.66 24.81 5.60
CA ILE A 266 4.12 25.82 4.63
C ILE A 266 5.62 26.05 4.76
N ARG A 267 6.11 26.31 6.00
CA ARG A 267 7.54 26.51 6.25
C ARG A 267 8.40 25.30 5.87
N LEU A 268 7.95 24.10 6.20
CA LEU A 268 8.66 22.87 5.83
C LEU A 268 8.74 22.70 4.31
N CYS A 269 7.70 23.07 3.58
CA CYS A 269 7.65 23.00 2.12
C CYS A 269 8.44 24.11 1.42
N GLU A 270 9.01 25.08 2.13
CA GLU A 270 9.97 26.03 1.56
C GLU A 270 11.31 25.37 1.22
N ASP A 271 11.68 24.32 1.95
CA ASP A 271 12.87 23.53 1.68
C ASP A 271 12.62 22.48 0.59
N GLU A 272 13.41 22.53 -0.47
CA GLU A 272 13.30 21.59 -1.59
C GLU A 272 13.71 20.16 -1.23
N SER A 273 14.54 19.95 -0.20
CA SER A 273 14.88 18.61 0.25
C SER A 273 13.67 17.95 0.90
N THR A 274 12.97 18.67 1.76
CA THR A 274 11.71 18.20 2.38
C THR A 274 10.64 17.90 1.33
N VAL A 275 10.51 18.73 0.29
CA VAL A 275 9.58 18.47 -0.83
C VAL A 275 9.92 17.18 -1.58
N ARG A 276 11.22 16.91 -1.80
CA ARG A 276 11.67 15.65 -2.43
C ARG A 276 11.40 14.44 -1.52
N GLU A 277 11.62 14.60 -0.22
CA GLU A 277 11.35 13.54 0.77
C GLU A 277 9.85 13.24 0.87
N LEU A 278 8.98 14.25 0.89
CA LEU A 278 7.53 14.08 0.84
C LEU A 278 7.08 13.34 -0.43
N TYR A 279 7.62 13.72 -1.60
CA TYR A 279 7.33 13.01 -2.84
C TYR A 279 7.78 11.55 -2.80
N SER A 280 8.96 11.28 -2.25
CA SER A 280 9.49 9.93 -2.08
C SER A 280 8.61 9.11 -1.12
N LEU A 281 8.20 9.71 0.03
CA LEU A 281 7.34 9.06 1.00
C LEU A 281 5.96 8.70 0.42
N GLN A 282 5.36 9.62 -0.36
CA GLN A 282 4.06 9.33 -1.00
C GLN A 282 4.14 8.09 -1.90
N ARG A 283 5.22 7.95 -2.66
CA ARG A 283 5.44 6.77 -3.50
C ARG A 283 5.64 5.49 -2.68
N GLN A 284 6.38 5.58 -1.56
CA GLN A 284 6.56 4.45 -0.65
C GLN A 284 5.23 4.01 -0.01
N LEU A 285 4.36 4.97 0.34
CA LEU A 285 3.03 4.67 0.87
C LEU A 285 2.16 3.95 -0.17
N PHE A 286 2.19 4.36 -1.44
CA PHE A 286 1.48 3.63 -2.50
C PHE A 286 2.04 2.22 -2.70
N ALA A 287 3.35 2.03 -2.65
CA ALA A 287 3.95 0.70 -2.71
C ALA A 287 3.54 -0.16 -1.50
N THR A 288 3.42 0.45 -0.31
CA THR A 288 2.93 -0.25 0.89
C THR A 288 1.47 -0.71 0.75
N LEU A 289 0.60 0.08 0.10
CA LEU A 289 -0.78 -0.33 -0.18
C LEU A 289 -0.87 -1.53 -1.14
N ASP A 290 0.09 -1.69 -2.04
CA ASP A 290 0.13 -2.81 -2.98
C ASP A 290 0.64 -4.12 -2.36
N THR A 291 1.09 -4.11 -1.10
CA THR A 291 1.71 -5.25 -0.41
C THR A 291 0.88 -6.54 -0.49
N GLU A 292 -0.43 -6.49 -0.30
CA GLU A 292 -1.29 -7.69 -0.35
C GLU A 292 -1.42 -8.24 -1.78
N LYS A 293 -1.56 -7.37 -2.77
CA LYS A 293 -1.59 -7.73 -4.20
C LYS A 293 -0.28 -8.38 -4.62
N ASP A 294 0.85 -7.76 -4.27
CA ASP A 294 2.18 -8.27 -4.56
C ASP A 294 2.42 -9.62 -3.86
N SER A 295 1.95 -9.75 -2.62
CA SER A 295 2.02 -10.99 -1.85
C SER A 295 1.23 -12.13 -2.53
N GLN A 296 0.04 -11.85 -3.07
CA GLN A 296 -0.75 -12.83 -3.82
C GLN A 296 -0.04 -13.24 -5.11
N GLU A 297 0.54 -12.31 -5.85
CA GLU A 297 1.32 -12.60 -7.04
C GLU A 297 2.53 -13.49 -6.73
N ILE A 298 3.25 -13.19 -5.65
CA ILE A 298 4.38 -14.01 -5.21
C ILE A 298 3.92 -15.42 -4.81
N GLN A 299 2.85 -15.55 -4.03
CA GLN A 299 2.37 -16.85 -3.55
C GLN A 299 1.78 -17.72 -4.67
N ASN A 300 1.05 -17.12 -5.59
CA ASN A 300 0.31 -17.88 -6.60
C ASN A 300 1.12 -18.18 -7.85
N ASN A 301 2.05 -17.29 -8.24
CA ASN A 301 2.76 -17.37 -9.51
C ASN A 301 4.27 -17.60 -9.34
N ILE A 302 4.94 -16.85 -8.44
CA ILE A 302 6.41 -16.87 -8.34
C ILE A 302 6.90 -18.02 -7.46
N MET A 303 6.35 -18.18 -6.26
CA MET A 303 6.81 -19.20 -5.30
C MET A 303 6.58 -20.64 -5.79
N PRO A 304 5.44 -21.00 -6.44
CA PRO A 304 5.28 -22.31 -7.01
C PRO A 304 6.34 -22.64 -8.07
N ASP A 305 6.70 -21.68 -8.93
CA ASP A 305 7.74 -21.86 -9.94
C ASP A 305 9.10 -22.10 -9.30
N ILE A 306 9.48 -21.33 -8.27
CA ILE A 306 10.72 -21.51 -7.55
C ILE A 306 10.76 -22.89 -6.86
N VAL A 307 9.69 -23.28 -6.14
CA VAL A 307 9.62 -24.53 -5.39
C VAL A 307 9.61 -25.73 -6.34
N ASN A 308 8.83 -25.70 -7.42
CA ASN A 308 8.71 -26.80 -8.36
C ASN A 308 9.99 -27.03 -9.17
N ASN A 309 10.75 -25.97 -9.44
CA ASN A 309 11.98 -26.05 -10.20
C ASN A 309 13.25 -26.10 -9.31
N SER A 310 13.12 -26.07 -7.97
CA SER A 310 14.25 -26.21 -7.05
C SER A 310 14.74 -27.67 -6.93
N LYS A 311 16.01 -27.84 -6.61
CA LYS A 311 16.61 -29.15 -6.30
C LYS A 311 16.15 -29.71 -4.94
N PHE A 312 15.40 -28.93 -4.16
CA PHE A 312 14.98 -29.30 -2.82
C PHE A 312 13.46 -29.44 -2.75
N THR A 313 12.99 -30.46 -2.03
CA THR A 313 11.57 -30.70 -1.75
C THR A 313 11.32 -30.56 -0.26
N MET A 314 10.27 -29.81 0.11
CA MET A 314 9.80 -29.73 1.48
C MET A 314 8.95 -30.96 1.81
N THR A 315 9.45 -31.81 2.72
CA THR A 315 8.71 -32.96 3.25
C THR A 315 8.20 -32.66 4.67
N LYS A 316 7.35 -33.52 5.21
CA LYS A 316 6.92 -33.44 6.62
C LYS A 316 8.07 -33.61 7.63
N PHE A 317 9.22 -34.08 7.17
CA PHE A 317 10.39 -34.36 8.00
C PHE A 317 11.51 -33.31 7.84
N GLY A 318 11.37 -32.37 6.89
CA GLY A 318 12.36 -31.34 6.62
C GLY A 318 12.53 -31.06 5.13
N ILE A 319 13.65 -30.44 4.79
CA ILE A 319 14.05 -30.17 3.41
C ILE A 319 14.91 -31.36 2.97
N GLU A 320 14.51 -32.04 1.91
CA GLU A 320 15.22 -33.17 1.31
C GLU A 320 15.63 -32.81 -0.11
N GLU A 321 16.81 -33.29 -0.54
CA GLU A 321 17.24 -33.15 -1.93
C GLU A 321 16.34 -34.04 -2.81
N ARG A 322 15.88 -33.51 -3.92
CA ARG A 322 15.02 -34.22 -4.86
C ARG A 322 15.83 -35.29 -5.56
N GLU A 323 15.44 -36.55 -5.47
CA GLU A 323 16.08 -37.63 -6.23
C GLU A 323 15.90 -37.35 -7.73
N ASP A 324 17.00 -37.36 -8.47
CA ASP A 324 16.98 -37.20 -9.92
C ASP A 324 16.18 -38.34 -10.56
N ASP A 325 15.11 -37.98 -11.27
CA ASP A 325 14.39 -38.96 -12.09
C ASP A 325 15.22 -39.30 -13.33
N ILE A 326 15.96 -40.43 -13.24
CA ILE A 326 16.84 -40.93 -14.32
C ILE A 326 16.08 -41.07 -15.64
N THR A 327 14.76 -41.31 -15.58
CA THR A 327 13.90 -41.47 -16.76
C THR A 327 13.65 -40.11 -17.45
N GLU A 328 13.45 -39.05 -16.66
CA GLU A 328 13.24 -37.70 -17.19
C GLU A 328 14.51 -37.13 -17.84
N ASN A 329 15.68 -37.38 -17.22
CA ASN A 329 16.98 -36.96 -17.76
C ASN A 329 17.36 -37.69 -19.05
N ILE A 330 16.85 -38.89 -19.29
CA ILE A 330 17.05 -39.65 -20.53
C ILE A 330 16.09 -39.11 -21.64
N LEU A 331 14.89 -38.73 -21.30
CA LEU A 331 13.87 -38.23 -22.24
C LEU A 331 14.09 -36.77 -22.63
N ASN A 332 14.54 -35.95 -21.71
CA ASN A 332 14.89 -34.54 -21.95
C ASN A 332 16.23 -34.18 -21.32
N PRO A 333 17.33 -34.28 -22.05
CA PRO A 333 18.69 -33.98 -21.53
C PRO A 333 18.87 -32.54 -21.02
N ASN A 334 18.02 -31.60 -21.43
CA ASN A 334 18.08 -30.19 -21.05
C ASN A 334 17.08 -29.83 -19.92
N ALA A 335 16.36 -30.80 -19.36
CA ALA A 335 15.32 -30.54 -18.36
C ALA A 335 15.84 -29.82 -17.12
N GLU A 336 17.07 -30.08 -16.70
CA GLU A 336 17.71 -29.43 -15.55
C GLU A 336 18.06 -27.98 -15.86
N ASP A 337 18.60 -27.69 -17.05
CA ASP A 337 18.91 -26.33 -17.49
C ASP A 337 17.62 -25.50 -17.64
N GLU A 338 16.57 -26.06 -18.24
CA GLU A 338 15.26 -25.39 -18.38
C GLU A 338 14.61 -25.08 -17.01
N ARG A 339 14.74 -25.97 -16.03
CA ARG A 339 14.26 -25.73 -14.66
C ARG A 339 15.07 -24.63 -13.98
N MET A 340 16.39 -24.63 -14.17
CA MET A 340 17.27 -23.62 -13.61
C MET A 340 16.97 -22.24 -14.20
N ASP A 341 16.76 -22.13 -15.51
CA ASP A 341 16.39 -20.90 -16.22
C ASP A 341 15.05 -20.35 -15.71
N LYS A 342 14.02 -21.17 -15.54
CA LYS A 342 12.72 -20.77 -15.00
C LYS A 342 12.84 -20.28 -13.56
N MET A 343 13.62 -20.98 -12.73
CA MET A 343 13.86 -20.57 -11.36
C MET A 343 14.60 -19.22 -11.31
N GLU A 344 15.63 -19.04 -12.16
CA GLU A 344 16.37 -17.77 -12.24
C GLU A 344 15.48 -16.61 -12.70
N GLU A 345 14.60 -16.84 -13.68
CA GLU A 345 13.64 -15.85 -14.14
C GLU A 345 12.68 -15.42 -13.03
N SER A 346 12.14 -16.39 -12.27
CA SER A 346 11.23 -16.14 -11.15
C SER A 346 11.92 -15.38 -10.00
N VAL A 347 13.17 -15.73 -9.68
CA VAL A 347 13.99 -14.99 -8.71
C VAL A 347 14.27 -13.58 -9.21
N ARG A 348 14.63 -13.40 -10.47
CA ARG A 348 14.86 -12.08 -11.09
C ARG A 348 13.60 -11.22 -11.05
N ARG A 349 12.42 -11.79 -11.30
CA ARG A 349 11.13 -11.11 -11.18
C ARG A 349 10.89 -10.64 -9.75
N MET A 350 11.12 -11.48 -8.75
CA MET A 350 10.99 -11.13 -7.34
C MET A 350 11.94 -10.01 -6.91
N VAL A 351 13.21 -10.07 -7.35
CA VAL A 351 14.20 -9.01 -7.09
C VAL A 351 13.79 -7.68 -7.75
N ASN A 352 13.22 -7.73 -8.95
CA ASN A 352 12.73 -6.52 -9.62
C ASN A 352 11.53 -5.91 -8.87
N MET A 353 10.59 -6.72 -8.37
CA MET A 353 9.48 -6.26 -7.52
C MET A 353 10.04 -5.56 -6.26
N GLN A 354 11.02 -6.16 -5.59
CA GLN A 354 11.66 -5.54 -4.41
C GLN A 354 12.34 -4.20 -4.73
N ARG A 355 13.03 -4.10 -5.89
CA ARG A 355 13.65 -2.84 -6.35
C ARG A 355 12.60 -1.75 -6.64
N GLN A 356 11.41 -2.13 -7.09
CA GLN A 356 10.29 -1.22 -7.32
C GLN A 356 9.59 -0.79 -6.03
N GLY A 357 9.92 -1.40 -4.89
CA GLY A 357 9.42 -1.05 -3.57
C GLY A 357 8.45 -2.06 -2.95
N SER A 358 8.13 -3.15 -3.65
CA SER A 358 7.23 -4.19 -3.15
C SER A 358 7.80 -4.87 -1.90
N ASP A 359 6.90 -5.19 -0.95
CA ASP A 359 7.23 -5.94 0.25
C ASP A 359 7.13 -7.45 0.00
N ILE A 360 8.20 -8.03 -0.53
CA ILE A 360 8.26 -9.44 -0.90
C ILE A 360 8.23 -10.40 0.30
N TYR A 361 8.41 -9.89 1.52
CA TYR A 361 8.50 -10.69 2.74
C TYR A 361 7.19 -10.81 3.50
N PHE A 362 6.19 -9.97 3.21
CA PHE A 362 4.94 -9.89 3.96
C PHE A 362 4.23 -11.23 4.11
N SER A 363 4.07 -11.99 3.03
CA SER A 363 3.36 -13.29 3.06
C SER A 363 4.07 -14.35 3.90
N GLY A 364 5.40 -14.36 3.89
CA GLY A 364 6.21 -15.30 4.66
C GLY A 364 6.16 -15.01 6.16
N PHE A 365 6.29 -13.73 6.53
CA PHE A 365 6.36 -13.33 7.96
C PHE A 365 5.00 -13.05 8.60
N GLY A 366 3.91 -12.93 7.83
CA GLY A 366 2.57 -12.66 8.38
C GLY A 366 2.10 -13.71 9.39
N LYS A 367 2.27 -15.00 9.09
CA LYS A 367 1.92 -16.10 10.01
C LYS A 367 2.80 -16.14 11.25
N MET A 368 4.01 -15.61 11.16
CA MET A 368 4.99 -15.59 12.26
C MET A 368 4.69 -14.51 13.29
N LYS A 369 3.72 -13.62 13.03
CA LYS A 369 3.25 -12.63 14.01
C LYS A 369 2.31 -13.22 15.07
N GLU A 370 2.00 -14.51 15.00
CA GLU A 370 1.25 -15.24 16.03
C GLU A 370 2.10 -15.61 17.26
N PHE A 371 3.40 -15.32 17.29
CA PHE A 371 4.24 -15.52 18.46
C PHE A 371 3.79 -14.66 19.66
N PRO A 372 3.88 -15.22 20.91
CA PRO A 372 3.51 -14.49 22.13
C PRO A 372 4.18 -13.13 22.29
N PHE A 373 5.37 -12.94 21.73
CA PHE A 373 6.10 -11.67 21.69
C PHE A 373 5.23 -10.51 21.22
N PHE A 374 4.49 -10.69 20.13
CA PHE A 374 3.67 -9.65 19.51
C PHE A 374 2.35 -9.36 20.25
N PHE A 375 1.89 -10.29 21.09
CA PHE A 375 0.66 -10.12 21.87
C PHE A 375 0.88 -9.60 23.29
N LYS A 376 2.12 -9.64 23.80
CA LYS A 376 2.44 -9.14 25.13
C LYS A 376 2.26 -7.63 25.25
N SER A 377 2.62 -6.86 24.21
CA SER A 377 2.55 -5.40 24.19
C SER A 377 2.59 -4.85 22.78
N VAL A 378 1.83 -3.79 22.53
CA VAL A 378 1.92 -2.99 21.28
C VAL A 378 3.32 -2.40 21.12
N CYS A 379 3.98 -2.03 22.20
CA CYS A 379 5.37 -1.52 22.20
C CYS A 379 6.33 -2.46 21.45
N ASN A 380 6.16 -3.80 21.55
CA ASN A 380 7.04 -4.77 20.92
C ASN A 380 7.01 -4.71 19.38
N TRP A 381 5.94 -4.19 18.77
CA TRP A 381 5.86 -4.01 17.32
C TRP A 381 6.76 -2.89 16.79
N PHE A 382 7.11 -1.95 17.65
CA PHE A 382 7.89 -0.76 17.31
C PHE A 382 9.27 -0.74 17.97
N THR A 383 9.57 -1.74 18.81
CA THR A 383 10.88 -1.88 19.44
C THR A 383 11.91 -2.33 18.38
N PRO A 384 12.99 -1.56 18.17
CA PRO A 384 14.06 -1.97 17.27
C PRO A 384 14.64 -3.31 17.67
N PHE A 385 15.02 -4.11 16.67
CA PHE A 385 15.53 -5.45 16.92
C PHE A 385 16.84 -5.42 17.73
N ARG A 386 16.86 -6.18 18.83
CA ARG A 386 18.06 -6.46 19.63
C ARG A 386 17.95 -7.84 20.29
N PHE A 387 19.07 -8.55 20.39
CA PHE A 387 19.14 -9.84 21.07
C PHE A 387 19.04 -9.75 22.58
N GLU A 388 19.36 -8.60 23.17
CA GLU A 388 19.27 -8.32 24.60
C GLU A 388 17.83 -8.06 25.07
N HIS A 389 16.87 -7.98 24.17
CA HIS A 389 15.46 -7.90 24.57
C HIS A 389 15.11 -9.08 25.49
N PRO A 390 14.39 -8.87 26.60
CA PRO A 390 14.12 -9.94 27.58
C PRO A 390 13.52 -11.21 26.98
N ASP A 391 12.67 -11.08 25.98
CA ASP A 391 12.05 -12.23 25.29
C ASP A 391 12.99 -12.90 24.27
N MET A 392 14.18 -12.33 24.01
CA MET A 392 15.17 -12.84 23.06
C MET A 392 16.44 -13.40 23.74
N ILE A 393 16.64 -13.16 25.02
CA ILE A 393 17.88 -13.54 25.71
C ILE A 393 18.14 -15.07 25.67
N ASP A 394 17.09 -15.88 25.83
CA ASP A 394 17.23 -17.34 25.71
C ASP A 394 17.67 -17.76 24.29
N ILE A 395 17.23 -17.03 23.28
CA ILE A 395 17.59 -17.23 21.89
C ILE A 395 19.04 -16.77 21.66
N ALA A 396 19.41 -15.62 22.19
CA ALA A 396 20.78 -15.12 22.16
C ALA A 396 21.77 -16.11 22.78
N MET A 397 21.40 -16.74 23.89
CA MET A 397 22.20 -17.81 24.51
C MET A 397 22.37 -19.02 23.58
N LYS A 398 21.33 -19.47 22.91
CA LYS A 398 21.41 -20.55 21.91
C LYS A 398 22.29 -20.15 20.72
N PHE A 399 22.28 -18.88 20.33
CA PHE A 399 23.02 -18.36 19.17
C PHE A 399 24.49 -18.02 19.50
N LYS A 400 24.87 -17.94 20.78
CA LYS A 400 26.24 -17.55 21.24
C LYS A 400 27.36 -18.28 20.48
N ASN A 401 27.18 -19.56 20.18
CA ASN A 401 28.16 -20.38 19.48
C ASN A 401 27.88 -20.53 17.97
N LYS A 402 26.89 -19.83 17.43
CA LYS A 402 26.43 -19.91 16.03
C LYS A 402 26.42 -18.51 15.41
N LYS A 403 27.63 -17.94 15.25
CA LYS A 403 27.80 -16.56 14.75
C LYS A 403 27.05 -16.27 13.46
N PHE A 404 26.92 -17.26 12.57
CA PHE A 404 26.19 -17.12 11.32
C PHE A 404 24.71 -16.74 11.53
N LEU A 405 24.05 -17.23 12.57
CA LEU A 405 22.64 -16.88 12.84
C LEU A 405 22.47 -15.42 13.23
N ASN A 406 23.38 -14.90 14.06
CA ASN A 406 23.40 -13.47 14.38
C ASN A 406 23.60 -12.65 13.12
N THR A 407 24.60 -13.03 12.31
CA THR A 407 24.90 -12.36 11.04
C THR A 407 23.71 -12.44 10.09
N MET A 408 23.03 -13.60 9.99
CA MET A 408 21.85 -13.80 9.15
C MET A 408 20.71 -12.85 9.54
N VAL A 409 20.37 -12.77 10.83
CA VAL A 409 19.29 -11.86 11.29
C VAL A 409 19.68 -10.40 11.15
N GLU A 410 20.93 -10.06 11.48
CA GLU A 410 21.42 -8.69 11.37
C GLU A 410 21.53 -8.23 9.92
N LEU A 411 22.05 -9.07 9.01
CA LEU A 411 22.24 -8.73 7.60
C LEU A 411 20.95 -8.79 6.79
N ALA A 412 19.91 -9.47 7.26
CA ALA A 412 18.64 -9.55 6.55
C ALA A 412 18.04 -8.17 6.27
N GLN A 413 17.55 -7.98 5.04
CA GLN A 413 16.87 -6.75 4.60
C GLN A 413 15.42 -6.70 5.10
N LEU A 414 15.21 -6.94 6.38
CA LEU A 414 13.93 -7.06 7.03
C LEU A 414 13.64 -5.86 7.93
N CYS A 415 12.37 -5.55 8.12
CA CYS A 415 11.93 -4.63 9.17
C CYS A 415 12.17 -5.25 10.57
N ASP A 416 12.16 -4.40 11.61
CA ASP A 416 12.52 -4.86 12.97
C ASP A 416 11.58 -5.96 13.47
N SER A 417 10.29 -5.86 13.22
CA SER A 417 9.32 -6.90 13.63
C SER A 417 9.53 -8.24 12.92
N ASP A 418 10.00 -8.25 11.67
CA ASP A 418 10.31 -9.48 10.94
C ASP A 418 11.61 -10.12 11.43
N LYS A 419 12.60 -9.32 11.85
CA LYS A 419 13.81 -9.83 12.47
C LYS A 419 13.51 -10.57 13.77
N TYR A 420 12.59 -10.05 14.61
CA TYR A 420 12.11 -10.79 15.78
C TYR A 420 11.47 -12.11 15.38
N SER A 421 10.61 -12.11 14.38
CA SER A 421 9.99 -13.34 13.87
C SER A 421 11.01 -14.34 13.36
N LEU A 422 12.01 -13.88 12.60
CA LEU A 422 13.07 -14.72 12.06
C LEU A 422 13.91 -15.35 13.19
N ALA A 423 14.33 -14.56 14.18
CA ALA A 423 15.10 -15.06 15.32
C ALA A 423 14.33 -16.11 16.13
N LEU A 424 13.03 -15.89 16.36
CA LEU A 424 12.14 -16.83 17.06
C LEU A 424 12.06 -18.17 16.31
N ILE A 425 11.83 -18.17 15.00
CA ILE A 425 11.76 -19.38 14.18
C ILE A 425 13.10 -20.11 14.12
N LEU A 426 14.18 -19.35 13.85
CA LEU A 426 15.51 -19.97 13.77
C LEU A 426 15.89 -20.67 15.05
N SER A 427 15.44 -20.19 16.23
CA SER A 427 15.69 -20.85 17.50
C SER A 427 15.06 -22.24 17.62
N ASP A 428 13.94 -22.48 16.93
CA ASP A 428 13.24 -23.76 16.94
C ASP A 428 13.75 -24.74 15.87
N VAL A 429 14.29 -24.21 14.80
CA VAL A 429 14.69 -25.02 13.62
C VAL A 429 16.19 -25.33 13.62
N VAL A 430 17.02 -24.46 14.18
CA VAL A 430 18.49 -24.55 14.10
C VAL A 430 19.07 -25.86 14.61
N ASP A 431 18.47 -26.43 15.65
CA ASP A 431 18.94 -27.71 16.24
C ASP A 431 18.58 -28.93 15.36
N ARG A 432 17.74 -28.72 14.34
CA ARG A 432 17.29 -29.74 13.38
C ARG A 432 17.90 -29.56 11.98
N MET A 433 18.67 -28.48 11.77
CA MET A 433 19.31 -28.21 10.49
C MET A 433 20.41 -29.23 10.18
N PRO A 434 20.50 -29.75 8.94
CA PRO A 434 21.62 -30.56 8.49
C PRO A 434 22.94 -29.76 8.58
N LYS A 435 24.04 -30.42 8.91
CA LYS A 435 25.35 -29.78 9.05
C LYS A 435 25.80 -29.11 7.75
N ASP A 436 25.55 -29.78 6.64
CA ASP A 436 25.93 -29.27 5.31
C ASP A 436 25.23 -27.95 4.97
N MET A 437 23.95 -27.79 5.42
CA MET A 437 23.21 -26.55 5.27
C MET A 437 23.78 -25.43 6.15
N ILE A 438 24.21 -25.77 7.37
CA ILE A 438 24.87 -24.82 8.27
C ILE A 438 26.19 -24.33 7.64
N GLU A 439 27.01 -25.24 7.13
CA GLU A 439 28.28 -24.92 6.46
C GLU A 439 28.07 -24.05 5.19
N MET A 440 27.01 -24.33 4.42
CA MET A 440 26.62 -23.50 3.28
C MET A 440 26.22 -22.07 3.69
N LEU A 441 25.45 -21.92 4.76
CA LEU A 441 25.04 -20.63 5.32
C LEU A 441 26.19 -19.85 5.97
N GLU A 442 27.23 -20.56 6.47
CA GLU A 442 28.44 -19.96 7.02
C GLU A 442 29.43 -19.49 5.93
N SER A 443 29.22 -19.88 4.66
CA SER A 443 30.10 -19.50 3.56
C SER A 443 30.09 -17.97 3.32
N GLU A 444 31.24 -17.41 2.97
CA GLU A 444 31.35 -15.96 2.64
C GLU A 444 30.46 -15.56 1.47
N GLU A 445 30.22 -16.48 0.53
CA GLU A 445 29.36 -16.23 -0.63
C GLU A 445 27.88 -16.11 -0.21
N ALA A 446 27.39 -17.00 0.64
CA ALA A 446 26.03 -16.92 1.17
C ALA A 446 25.82 -15.63 1.99
N GLN A 447 26.79 -15.26 2.84
CA GLN A 447 26.72 -14.02 3.62
C GLN A 447 26.73 -12.76 2.73
N LYS A 448 27.53 -12.73 1.66
CA LYS A 448 27.53 -11.64 0.68
C LYS A 448 26.23 -11.55 -0.10
N GLN A 449 25.61 -12.67 -0.46
CA GLN A 449 24.31 -12.71 -1.11
C GLN A 449 23.18 -12.22 -0.20
N MET A 450 23.20 -12.63 1.08
CA MET A 450 22.22 -12.16 2.07
C MET A 450 22.34 -10.66 2.36
N ALA A 451 23.56 -10.13 2.41
CA ALA A 451 23.79 -8.70 2.62
C ALA A 451 23.28 -7.84 1.46
N GLY A 452 23.19 -8.41 0.23
CA GLY A 452 22.86 -7.66 -0.99
C GLY A 452 23.97 -6.67 -1.35
N GLN A 453 24.38 -6.63 -2.61
CA GLN A 453 25.55 -5.83 -3.03
C GLN A 453 25.38 -4.31 -2.88
N ASP A 454 24.12 -3.78 -2.74
CA ASP A 454 23.81 -2.35 -2.72
C ASP A 454 22.89 -1.92 -1.57
N PHE A 455 22.79 -2.70 -0.49
CA PHE A 455 21.87 -2.39 0.61
C PHE A 455 22.53 -1.49 1.66
N ASP A 456 22.39 -0.18 1.51
CA ASP A 456 22.79 0.79 2.54
C ASP A 456 21.68 0.96 3.58
N ARG A 457 21.89 0.43 4.79
CA ARG A 457 20.95 0.53 5.91
C ARG A 457 20.79 1.95 6.45
N ASN A 458 21.76 2.81 6.19
CA ASN A 458 21.71 4.20 6.61
C ASN A 458 21.02 5.10 5.57
N ASN A 459 20.62 4.52 4.43
CA ASN A 459 19.88 5.26 3.42
C ASN A 459 18.50 5.65 3.96
N PRO A 460 18.13 6.93 3.97
CA PRO A 460 16.83 7.41 4.48
C PRO A 460 15.62 6.69 3.84
N ILE A 461 15.71 6.37 2.54
CA ILE A 461 14.64 5.66 1.82
C ILE A 461 14.43 4.25 2.40
N VAL A 462 15.54 3.57 2.75
CA VAL A 462 15.50 2.22 3.33
C VAL A 462 14.95 2.25 4.75
N ILE A 463 15.40 3.20 5.57
CA ILE A 463 14.94 3.39 6.95
C ILE A 463 13.42 3.64 6.95
N ARG A 464 12.93 4.55 6.10
CA ARG A 464 11.50 4.83 5.97
C ARG A 464 10.71 3.59 5.55
N ARG A 465 11.20 2.86 4.53
CA ARG A 465 10.53 1.66 4.02
C ARG A 465 10.38 0.59 5.11
N THR A 466 11.45 0.30 5.84
CA THR A 466 11.40 -0.72 6.91
C THR A 466 10.46 -0.30 8.04
N TYR A 467 10.43 0.98 8.40
CA TYR A 467 9.49 1.48 9.40
C TYR A 467 8.03 1.46 8.91
N LEU A 468 7.77 1.81 7.65
CA LEU A 468 6.43 1.67 7.05
C LEU A 468 5.97 0.20 7.02
N GLN A 469 6.88 -0.74 6.78
CA GLN A 469 6.58 -2.16 6.86
C GLN A 469 6.18 -2.58 8.28
N ASP A 470 6.87 -2.09 9.33
CA ASP A 470 6.48 -2.36 10.73
C ASP A 470 5.08 -1.78 11.05
N ILE A 471 4.80 -0.53 10.64
CA ILE A 471 3.49 0.12 10.82
C ILE A 471 2.40 -0.68 10.08
N TYR A 472 2.64 -1.03 8.81
CA TYR A 472 1.66 -1.76 8.00
C TYR A 472 1.33 -3.14 8.60
N ARG A 473 2.38 -3.90 9.00
CA ARG A 473 2.20 -5.19 9.70
C ARG A 473 1.42 -5.05 11.00
N PHE A 474 1.71 -4.02 11.78
CA PHE A 474 0.97 -3.74 13.00
C PHE A 474 -0.53 -3.55 12.72
N TYR A 475 -0.89 -2.68 11.79
CA TYR A 475 -2.29 -2.42 11.48
C TYR A 475 -3.01 -3.60 10.81
N ARG A 476 -2.30 -4.42 10.04
CA ARG A 476 -2.91 -5.57 9.35
C ARG A 476 -2.98 -6.85 10.20
N LEU A 477 -2.06 -7.05 11.11
CA LEU A 477 -1.87 -8.34 11.78
C LEU A 477 -2.14 -8.31 13.29
N ASN A 478 -2.16 -7.13 13.93
CA ASN A 478 -2.42 -7.02 15.36
C ASN A 478 -3.92 -6.79 15.63
N SER A 479 -4.50 -7.60 16.51
CA SER A 479 -5.92 -7.47 16.89
C SER A 479 -6.26 -6.17 17.61
N PHE A 480 -5.32 -5.59 18.37
CA PHE A 480 -5.51 -4.30 19.05
C PHE A 480 -5.51 -3.11 18.10
N ALA A 481 -4.90 -3.24 16.92
CA ALA A 481 -4.87 -2.17 15.92
C ALA A 481 -6.28 -1.79 15.42
N ARG A 482 -7.27 -2.63 15.62
CA ARG A 482 -8.69 -2.35 15.27
C ARG A 482 -9.32 -1.24 16.10
N GLU A 483 -8.79 -1.01 17.29
CA GLU A 483 -9.24 0.08 18.18
C GLU A 483 -8.58 1.42 17.82
N LEU A 484 -7.66 1.41 16.84
CA LEU A 484 -6.93 2.56 16.36
C LEU A 484 -7.40 2.97 14.96
N VAL A 485 -7.21 4.24 14.62
CA VAL A 485 -7.43 4.74 13.27
C VAL A 485 -6.34 4.16 12.37
N ASN A 486 -6.75 3.39 11.37
CA ASN A 486 -5.82 2.77 10.41
C ASN A 486 -5.59 3.71 9.22
N PRO A 487 -4.40 4.27 9.03
CA PRO A 487 -4.13 5.19 7.93
C PRO A 487 -4.14 4.52 6.54
N PHE A 488 -4.06 3.18 6.50
CA PHE A 488 -4.06 2.40 5.25
C PHE A 488 -5.45 1.94 4.79
N ASP A 489 -6.49 2.17 5.58
CA ASP A 489 -7.87 1.85 5.19
C ASP A 489 -8.55 3.12 4.65
N ASP A 490 -8.96 3.06 3.39
CA ASP A 490 -9.70 4.15 2.76
C ASP A 490 -11.21 3.98 3.03
N ASN A 491 -11.60 4.12 4.30
CA ASN A 491 -13.00 4.04 4.71
C ASN A 491 -13.61 5.45 4.73
N GLY A 492 -13.85 6.04 3.56
CA GLY A 492 -14.32 7.41 3.30
C GLY A 492 -15.50 8.00 4.12
N GLU A 493 -15.81 7.45 5.29
CA GLU A 493 -16.96 7.82 6.10
C GLU A 493 -16.62 8.58 7.38
N CYS A 494 -15.33 8.80 7.73
CA CYS A 494 -14.95 9.48 8.97
C CYS A 494 -14.35 10.86 8.73
N THR A 495 -14.79 11.86 9.46
CA THR A 495 -14.28 13.25 9.44
C THR A 495 -12.80 13.35 9.86
N PHE A 496 -12.30 12.35 10.61
CA PHE A 496 -10.88 12.18 10.96
C PHE A 496 -10.11 11.27 10.00
N ASN A 497 -10.52 11.19 8.74
CA ASN A 497 -9.86 10.33 7.77
C ASN A 497 -8.41 10.74 7.58
N LEU A 498 -7.53 10.00 8.25
CA LEU A 498 -6.15 9.94 7.88
C LEU A 498 -6.07 9.10 6.61
N SER A 499 -5.62 9.69 5.54
CA SER A 499 -5.33 8.96 4.31
C SER A 499 -3.84 8.98 4.08
N VAL A 500 -3.28 7.85 3.71
CA VAL A 500 -1.88 7.80 3.24
C VAL A 500 -1.68 8.61 1.96
N PHE A 501 -2.76 9.02 1.29
CA PHE A 501 -2.71 9.86 0.09
C PHE A 501 -2.73 11.35 0.45
N PHE A 502 -1.69 11.82 1.14
CA PHE A 502 -1.62 13.19 1.64
C PHE A 502 -1.39 14.27 0.57
N PHE A 503 -0.93 13.92 -0.64
CA PHE A 503 -0.80 14.88 -1.75
C PHE A 503 -2.13 15.51 -2.19
N LYS A 504 -3.27 14.90 -1.85
CA LYS A 504 -4.59 15.48 -2.11
C LYS A 504 -5.02 16.53 -1.07
N TYR A 505 -4.31 16.64 0.06
CA TYR A 505 -4.68 17.53 1.15
C TYR A 505 -4.56 19.01 0.77
N GLN A 506 -5.54 19.81 1.18
CA GLN A 506 -5.58 21.24 0.94
C GLN A 506 -4.50 22.00 1.71
N ILE A 507 -4.01 21.45 2.80
CA ILE A 507 -2.93 22.03 3.60
C ILE A 507 -1.65 22.31 2.79
N PHE A 508 -1.43 21.58 1.68
CA PHE A 508 -0.28 21.75 0.80
C PHE A 508 -0.54 22.76 -0.35
N LYS A 509 -1.75 23.33 -0.45
CA LYS A 509 -2.09 24.27 -1.50
C LYS A 509 -1.24 25.54 -1.42
N GLY A 510 -0.66 25.95 -2.53
CA GLY A 510 0.24 27.09 -2.62
C GLY A 510 1.66 26.83 -2.13
N THR A 511 2.00 25.61 -1.72
CA THR A 511 3.37 25.23 -1.34
C THR A 511 4.16 24.71 -2.56
N LYS A 512 5.49 24.61 -2.42
CA LYS A 512 6.35 24.01 -3.47
C LYS A 512 6.03 22.54 -3.78
N LEU A 513 5.31 21.84 -2.89
CA LEU A 513 4.89 20.46 -3.13
C LEU A 513 3.96 20.35 -4.35
N GLU A 514 3.17 21.38 -4.68
CA GLU A 514 2.31 21.38 -5.87
C GLU A 514 3.09 21.15 -7.17
N SER A 515 4.34 21.61 -7.23
CA SER A 515 5.21 21.36 -8.40
C SER A 515 5.49 19.87 -8.65
N LYS A 516 5.30 19.00 -7.65
CA LYS A 516 5.49 17.56 -7.74
C LYS A 516 4.23 16.79 -8.10
N LYS A 517 3.05 17.42 -8.07
CA LYS A 517 1.76 16.76 -8.36
C LYS A 517 1.72 16.15 -9.76
N LEU A 518 2.20 16.86 -10.78
CA LEU A 518 2.25 16.31 -12.15
C LEU A 518 3.21 15.11 -12.26
N SER A 519 4.35 15.16 -11.56
CA SER A 519 5.27 14.02 -11.51
C SER A 519 4.64 12.81 -10.80
N LEU A 520 3.85 13.06 -9.74
CA LEU A 520 3.11 12.00 -9.04
C LEU A 520 1.98 11.44 -9.92
N ALA A 521 1.29 12.28 -10.67
CA ALA A 521 0.27 11.85 -11.63
C ALA A 521 0.86 10.90 -12.70
N ASN A 522 2.03 11.22 -13.23
CA ASN A 522 2.77 10.31 -14.12
C ASN A 522 3.15 8.98 -13.45
N TYR A 523 3.54 9.00 -12.18
CA TYR A 523 3.82 7.79 -11.42
C TYR A 523 2.55 6.93 -11.28
N LEU A 524 1.43 7.53 -10.89
CA LEU A 524 0.14 6.82 -10.73
C LEU A 524 -0.33 6.19 -12.05
N TYR A 525 -0.22 6.93 -13.16
CA TYR A 525 -0.52 6.41 -14.49
C TYR A 525 0.32 5.17 -14.85
N LYS A 526 1.65 5.24 -14.62
CA LYS A 526 2.57 4.12 -14.90
C LYS A 526 2.27 2.87 -14.04
N HIS A 527 1.75 3.07 -12.84
CA HIS A 527 1.37 2.00 -11.92
C HIS A 527 -0.11 1.62 -12.02
N GLN A 528 -0.83 2.10 -13.06
CA GLN A 528 -2.24 1.79 -13.33
C GLN A 528 -3.20 2.13 -12.19
N LYS A 529 -2.84 3.12 -11.35
CA LYS A 529 -3.65 3.63 -10.24
C LYS A 529 -4.55 4.76 -10.75
N TYR A 530 -5.54 4.41 -11.55
CA TYR A 530 -6.35 5.41 -12.28
C TYR A 530 -7.34 6.14 -11.39
N GLY A 531 -7.85 5.50 -10.34
CA GLY A 531 -8.71 6.14 -9.35
C GLY A 531 -7.96 7.25 -8.58
N GLU A 532 -6.81 6.91 -8.01
CA GLU A 532 -5.96 7.87 -7.30
C GLU A 532 -5.41 8.95 -8.23
N LEU A 533 -5.18 8.61 -9.50
CA LEU A 533 -4.79 9.58 -10.53
C LEU A 533 -5.89 10.63 -10.72
N GLU A 534 -7.14 10.24 -10.87
CA GLU A 534 -8.27 11.15 -11.03
C GLU A 534 -8.45 12.05 -9.80
N GLU A 535 -8.43 11.46 -8.60
CA GLU A 535 -8.48 12.20 -7.34
C GLU A 535 -7.37 13.25 -7.23
N LEU A 536 -6.14 12.91 -7.63
CA LEU A 536 -5.03 13.86 -7.61
C LEU A 536 -5.24 15.02 -8.57
N LEU A 537 -5.66 14.70 -9.80
CA LEU A 537 -5.85 15.71 -10.86
C LEU A 537 -6.97 16.70 -10.52
N GLU A 538 -7.95 16.32 -9.71
CA GLU A 538 -8.98 17.25 -9.22
C GLU A 538 -8.43 18.30 -8.25
N THR A 539 -7.29 18.07 -7.61
CA THR A 539 -6.73 18.95 -6.58
C THR A 539 -5.90 20.12 -7.14
N PHE A 540 -5.55 20.12 -8.42
CA PHE A 540 -4.73 21.16 -9.03
C PHE A 540 -5.05 21.32 -10.52
N GLN A 541 -4.54 22.38 -11.12
CA GLN A 541 -4.63 22.64 -12.56
C GLN A 541 -3.22 22.92 -13.09
N SER A 542 -2.97 22.50 -14.33
CA SER A 542 -1.70 22.77 -14.99
C SER A 542 -1.92 23.12 -16.46
N PRO A 543 -1.19 24.10 -17.00
CA PRO A 543 -1.21 24.42 -18.42
C PRO A 543 -0.39 23.41 -19.27
N ASP A 544 0.30 22.48 -18.64
CA ASP A 544 1.09 21.45 -19.31
C ASP A 544 0.15 20.49 -20.07
N PRO A 545 0.36 20.22 -21.36
CA PRO A 545 -0.45 19.27 -22.11
C PRO A 545 -0.44 17.86 -21.49
N GLY A 546 0.62 17.50 -20.77
CA GLY A 546 0.70 16.26 -20.01
C GLY A 546 -0.39 16.11 -18.94
N TYR A 547 -0.84 17.22 -18.35
CA TYR A 547 -1.98 17.21 -17.42
C TYR A 547 -3.25 16.74 -18.12
N ALA A 548 -3.60 17.33 -19.26
CA ALA A 548 -4.79 16.96 -20.02
C ALA A 548 -4.71 15.51 -20.56
N ILE A 549 -3.51 15.06 -20.96
CA ILE A 549 -3.29 13.69 -21.40
C ILE A 549 -3.55 12.71 -20.25
N LEU A 550 -2.99 12.94 -19.06
CA LEU A 550 -3.19 12.09 -17.88
C LEU A 550 -4.65 12.09 -17.43
N SER A 551 -5.33 13.25 -17.46
CA SER A 551 -6.77 13.37 -17.19
C SER A 551 -7.60 12.57 -18.20
N GLY A 552 -7.23 12.62 -19.49
CA GLY A 552 -7.87 11.83 -20.52
C GLY A 552 -7.74 10.33 -20.28
N TYR A 553 -6.54 9.85 -19.93
CA TYR A 553 -6.33 8.43 -19.61
C TYR A 553 -7.03 8.02 -18.30
N ALA A 554 -7.02 8.84 -17.25
CA ALA A 554 -7.75 8.57 -16.02
C ALA A 554 -9.24 8.34 -16.30
N LYS A 555 -9.88 9.25 -17.02
CA LYS A 555 -11.29 9.14 -17.41
C LYS A 555 -11.56 7.92 -18.30
N LEU A 556 -10.66 7.63 -19.24
CA LEU A 556 -10.81 6.48 -20.13
C LEU A 556 -10.84 5.16 -19.37
N TYR A 557 -9.94 4.99 -18.41
CA TYR A 557 -9.85 3.76 -17.62
C TYR A 557 -10.88 3.71 -16.48
N ASN A 558 -11.52 4.84 -16.13
CA ASN A 558 -12.66 4.94 -15.21
C ASN A 558 -14.02 4.94 -15.96
N ASP A 559 -14.08 4.36 -17.19
CA ASP A 559 -15.28 4.18 -18.00
C ASP A 559 -15.99 5.48 -18.44
N ASP A 560 -15.28 6.60 -18.54
CA ASP A 560 -15.75 7.85 -19.16
C ASP A 560 -15.03 8.18 -20.48
N PRO A 561 -15.30 7.48 -21.59
CA PRO A 561 -14.64 7.76 -22.87
C PRO A 561 -15.03 9.10 -23.47
N ASN A 562 -16.20 9.67 -23.14
CA ASN A 562 -16.60 10.98 -23.63
C ASN A 562 -15.82 12.12 -22.94
N GLY A 563 -15.65 12.02 -21.63
CA GLY A 563 -14.78 12.93 -20.88
C GLY A 563 -13.34 12.82 -21.33
N ALA A 564 -12.84 11.59 -21.57
CA ALA A 564 -11.50 11.32 -22.05
C ALA A 564 -11.22 12.03 -23.39
N ILE A 565 -12.10 11.90 -24.39
CA ILE A 565 -11.97 12.57 -25.70
C ILE A 565 -11.82 14.08 -25.51
N LYS A 566 -12.63 14.70 -24.65
CA LYS A 566 -12.56 16.14 -24.39
C LYS A 566 -11.22 16.57 -23.80
N GLU A 567 -10.66 15.76 -22.88
CA GLU A 567 -9.35 16.08 -22.30
C GLU A 567 -8.22 15.91 -23.31
N PHE A 568 -8.26 14.84 -24.16
CA PHE A 568 -7.30 14.69 -25.25
C PHE A 568 -7.40 15.82 -26.27
N ASP A 569 -8.61 16.33 -26.57
CA ASP A 569 -8.81 17.49 -27.45
C ASP A 569 -8.12 18.74 -26.87
N LYS A 570 -8.25 19.01 -25.57
CA LYS A 570 -7.52 20.09 -24.91
C LYS A 570 -6.00 19.96 -25.07
N ALA A 571 -5.47 18.75 -24.96
CA ALA A 571 -4.04 18.53 -25.16
C ALA A 571 -3.62 18.79 -26.61
N LEU A 572 -4.46 18.39 -27.58
CA LEU A 572 -4.23 18.58 -29.02
C LEU A 572 -4.41 20.04 -29.46
N GLU A 573 -5.20 20.84 -28.75
CA GLU A 573 -5.26 22.29 -28.96
C GLU A 573 -3.93 22.98 -28.64
N ILE A 574 -3.14 22.42 -27.67
CA ILE A 574 -1.84 22.96 -27.29
C ILE A 574 -0.73 22.37 -28.20
N VAL A 575 -0.76 21.07 -28.44
CA VAL A 575 0.21 20.33 -29.27
C VAL A 575 -0.55 19.40 -30.23
N PRO A 576 -0.85 19.85 -31.48
CA PRO A 576 -1.71 19.09 -32.40
C PRO A 576 -1.20 17.70 -32.79
N ASP A 577 0.10 17.50 -32.79
CA ASP A 577 0.77 16.24 -33.24
C ASP A 577 1.20 15.39 -32.04
N ASN A 578 0.63 15.65 -30.85
CA ASN A 578 1.01 14.87 -29.66
C ASN A 578 0.53 13.42 -29.79
N ILE A 579 1.47 12.51 -29.99
CA ILE A 579 1.21 11.07 -30.23
C ILE A 579 0.43 10.43 -29.09
N HIS A 580 0.74 10.75 -27.84
CA HIS A 580 0.05 10.17 -26.67
C HIS A 580 -1.41 10.64 -26.59
N ALA A 581 -1.68 11.91 -26.90
CA ALA A 581 -3.03 12.47 -26.95
C ALA A 581 -3.84 11.85 -28.09
N LEU A 582 -3.25 11.77 -29.29
CA LEU A 582 -3.89 11.12 -30.45
C LEU A 582 -4.17 9.65 -30.18
N GLN A 583 -3.21 8.91 -29.64
CA GLN A 583 -3.38 7.49 -29.31
C GLN A 583 -4.47 7.29 -28.24
N GLY A 584 -4.48 8.13 -27.19
CA GLY A 584 -5.52 8.09 -26.15
C GLY A 584 -6.90 8.39 -26.72
N LYS A 585 -7.04 9.40 -27.57
CA LYS A 585 -8.28 9.76 -28.24
C LYS A 585 -8.79 8.65 -29.17
N ALA A 586 -7.88 8.03 -29.95
CA ALA A 586 -8.23 6.90 -30.80
C ALA A 586 -8.76 5.70 -30.01
N ARG A 587 -8.10 5.39 -28.85
CA ARG A 587 -8.57 4.33 -27.93
C ARG A 587 -9.93 4.66 -27.32
N ALA A 588 -10.14 5.91 -26.88
CA ALA A 588 -11.44 6.34 -26.35
C ALA A 588 -12.54 6.26 -27.41
N ALA A 589 -12.24 6.59 -28.67
CA ALA A 589 -13.17 6.43 -29.79
C ALA A 589 -13.50 4.95 -30.05
N MET A 590 -12.51 4.03 -29.91
CA MET A 590 -12.74 2.58 -30.01
C MET A 590 -13.70 2.08 -28.92
N VAL A 591 -13.47 2.47 -27.67
CA VAL A 591 -14.34 2.10 -26.53
C VAL A 591 -15.76 2.61 -26.74
N LYS A 592 -15.91 3.83 -27.26
CA LYS A 592 -17.21 4.43 -27.61
C LYS A 592 -17.87 3.79 -28.84
N SER A 593 -17.19 2.89 -29.55
CA SER A 593 -17.62 2.32 -30.84
C SER A 593 -17.66 3.34 -31.98
N ASP A 594 -16.96 4.47 -31.86
CA ASP A 594 -16.74 5.43 -32.94
C ASP A 594 -15.53 5.02 -33.79
N PHE A 595 -15.68 3.92 -34.49
CA PHE A 595 -14.60 3.30 -35.27
C PHE A 595 -14.16 4.15 -36.44
N GLY A 596 -15.03 5.05 -36.94
CA GLY A 596 -14.71 6.00 -38.01
C GLY A 596 -13.67 7.00 -37.53
N LEU A 597 -13.95 7.69 -36.43
CA LEU A 597 -13.02 8.63 -35.80
C LEU A 597 -11.70 7.96 -35.40
N SER A 598 -11.77 6.76 -34.85
CA SER A 598 -10.57 5.99 -34.48
C SER A 598 -9.69 5.71 -35.70
N ALA A 599 -10.26 5.27 -36.83
CA ALA A 599 -9.53 5.00 -38.07
C ALA A 599 -8.85 6.27 -38.63
N GLU A 600 -9.56 7.42 -38.60
CA GLU A 600 -9.03 8.71 -39.03
C GLU A 600 -7.80 9.09 -38.20
N ILE A 601 -7.88 8.96 -36.87
CA ILE A 601 -6.75 9.32 -35.98
C ILE A 601 -5.58 8.36 -36.17
N TYR A 602 -5.83 7.02 -36.30
CA TYR A 602 -4.74 6.09 -36.55
C TYR A 602 -4.09 6.31 -37.94
N THR A 603 -4.78 6.90 -38.91
CA THR A 603 -4.16 7.34 -40.16
C THR A 603 -3.12 8.41 -39.90
N VAL A 604 -3.45 9.44 -39.11
CA VAL A 604 -2.52 10.49 -38.71
C VAL A 604 -1.33 9.92 -37.92
N LEU A 605 -1.59 9.02 -36.98
CA LEU A 605 -0.54 8.37 -36.19
C LEU A 605 0.44 7.57 -37.07
N GLN A 606 -0.03 6.88 -38.13
CA GLN A 606 0.83 6.18 -39.08
C GLN A 606 1.68 7.15 -39.93
N GLU A 607 1.18 8.36 -40.22
CA GLU A 607 1.95 9.39 -40.90
C GLU A 607 3.06 9.97 -40.02
N LEU A 608 2.78 10.15 -38.70
CA LEU A 608 3.74 10.65 -37.73
C LEU A 608 4.82 9.62 -37.35
N GLU A 609 4.44 8.37 -37.15
CA GLU A 609 5.33 7.27 -36.79
C GLU A 609 5.07 6.03 -37.68
N PRO A 610 5.60 5.99 -38.91
CA PRO A 610 5.34 4.91 -39.88
C PRO A 610 5.82 3.52 -39.44
N ASP A 611 6.86 3.48 -38.62
CA ASP A 611 7.47 2.23 -38.12
C ASP A 611 6.68 1.58 -36.96
N ARG A 612 5.69 2.29 -36.41
CA ARG A 612 4.87 1.82 -35.31
C ARG A 612 3.78 0.87 -35.78
N ARG A 613 4.08 -0.41 -35.67
CA ARG A 613 3.22 -1.51 -36.11
C ARG A 613 1.89 -1.58 -35.35
N ASP A 614 1.88 -1.25 -34.09
CA ASP A 614 0.67 -1.21 -33.29
C ASP A 614 -0.37 -0.21 -33.82
N PHE A 615 0.07 0.90 -34.39
CA PHE A 615 -0.84 1.86 -35.03
C PHE A 615 -1.47 1.31 -36.29
N PHE A 616 -0.69 0.58 -37.11
CA PHE A 616 -1.20 -0.10 -38.29
C PHE A 616 -2.23 -1.20 -37.94
N ILE A 617 -1.94 -2.01 -36.91
CA ILE A 617 -2.86 -3.05 -36.45
C ILE A 617 -4.18 -2.42 -35.96
N ASN A 618 -4.12 -1.42 -35.08
CA ASN A 618 -5.30 -0.76 -34.55
C ASN A 618 -6.12 -0.04 -35.64
N TYR A 619 -5.46 0.55 -36.63
CA TYR A 619 -6.12 1.08 -37.82
C TYR A 619 -6.91 0.00 -38.56
N CYS A 620 -6.29 -1.16 -38.82
CA CYS A 620 -6.96 -2.28 -39.48
C CYS A 620 -8.16 -2.78 -38.67
N VAL A 621 -8.01 -2.90 -37.33
CA VAL A 621 -9.12 -3.29 -36.44
C VAL A 621 -10.28 -2.29 -36.53
N ALA A 622 -10.01 -1.00 -36.48
CA ALA A 622 -11.04 0.05 -36.62
C ALA A 622 -11.77 -0.03 -37.98
N LEU A 623 -11.03 -0.26 -39.06
CA LEU A 623 -11.63 -0.45 -40.40
C LEU A 623 -12.47 -1.74 -40.52
N LEU A 624 -12.07 -2.83 -39.89
CA LEU A 624 -12.86 -4.07 -39.87
C LEU A 624 -14.22 -3.87 -39.19
N LYS A 625 -14.22 -3.12 -38.07
CA LYS A 625 -15.47 -2.75 -37.36
C LYS A 625 -16.39 -1.81 -38.21
N THR A 626 -15.84 -1.10 -39.23
CA THR A 626 -16.62 -0.28 -40.18
C THR A 626 -17.01 -1.00 -41.46
N ASN A 627 -16.85 -2.32 -41.50
CA ASN A 627 -17.19 -3.20 -42.68
C ASN A 627 -16.34 -2.93 -43.95
N ARG A 628 -15.13 -2.35 -43.81
CA ARG A 628 -14.21 -2.11 -44.93
C ARG A 628 -13.22 -3.28 -45.13
N VAL A 629 -13.71 -4.51 -45.04
CA VAL A 629 -12.90 -5.74 -44.93
C VAL A 629 -11.97 -5.93 -46.12
N LYS A 630 -12.45 -5.70 -47.37
CA LYS A 630 -11.60 -5.89 -48.57
C LYS A 630 -10.38 -4.97 -48.59
N GLN A 631 -10.59 -3.71 -48.21
CA GLN A 631 -9.49 -2.72 -48.14
C GLN A 631 -8.44 -3.12 -47.09
N VAL A 632 -8.91 -3.67 -45.97
CA VAL A 632 -8.02 -4.17 -44.92
C VAL A 632 -7.23 -5.37 -45.38
N LEU A 633 -7.86 -6.36 -46.00
CA LEU A 633 -7.18 -7.56 -46.51
C LEU A 633 -6.07 -7.25 -47.52
N GLU A 634 -6.31 -6.31 -48.44
CA GLU A 634 -5.24 -5.88 -49.39
C GLU A 634 -4.01 -5.32 -48.67
N ARG A 635 -4.22 -4.47 -47.66
CA ARG A 635 -3.12 -3.89 -46.86
C ARG A 635 -2.42 -4.94 -46.01
N LEU A 636 -3.19 -5.83 -45.35
CA LEU A 636 -2.64 -6.87 -44.49
C LEU A 636 -1.80 -7.87 -45.28
N TYR A 637 -2.24 -8.29 -46.44
CA TYR A 637 -1.45 -9.20 -47.28
C TYR A 637 -0.19 -8.54 -47.84
N LYS A 638 -0.23 -7.26 -48.17
CA LYS A 638 0.98 -6.53 -48.58
C LYS A 638 2.01 -6.49 -47.46
N GLU A 639 1.58 -6.21 -46.24
CA GLU A 639 2.46 -6.14 -45.08
C GLU A 639 2.99 -7.54 -44.70
N TYR A 640 2.11 -8.54 -44.68
CA TYR A 640 2.45 -9.94 -44.39
C TYR A 640 3.48 -10.52 -45.39
N PHE A 641 3.44 -10.09 -46.67
CA PHE A 641 4.41 -10.52 -47.65
C PHE A 641 5.82 -10.08 -47.28
N SER A 642 5.97 -8.96 -46.61
CA SER A 642 7.26 -8.43 -46.12
C SER A 642 7.73 -9.10 -44.82
N THR A 643 6.79 -9.62 -44.02
CA THR A 643 7.04 -10.24 -42.70
C THR A 643 6.20 -11.49 -42.51
N PRO A 644 6.50 -12.62 -43.19
CA PRO A 644 5.62 -13.80 -43.21
C PRO A 644 5.55 -14.56 -41.87
N ASP A 645 6.48 -14.33 -40.95
CA ASP A 645 6.52 -15.01 -39.65
C ASP A 645 5.76 -14.27 -38.52
N ASP A 646 5.15 -13.13 -38.85
CA ASP A 646 4.42 -12.35 -37.87
C ASP A 646 3.08 -12.97 -37.51
N LYS A 647 3.01 -13.56 -36.31
CA LYS A 647 1.79 -14.18 -35.76
C LYS A 647 0.64 -13.18 -35.58
N SER A 648 0.93 -11.92 -35.24
CA SER A 648 -0.09 -10.88 -35.04
C SER A 648 -0.80 -10.53 -36.35
N LEU A 649 -0.04 -10.42 -37.45
CA LEU A 649 -0.64 -10.23 -38.76
C LEU A 649 -1.41 -11.46 -39.23
N LYS A 650 -0.90 -12.68 -39.00
CA LYS A 650 -1.63 -13.91 -39.29
C LYS A 650 -2.99 -13.94 -38.60
N ARG A 651 -3.04 -13.61 -37.31
CA ARG A 651 -4.28 -13.51 -36.51
C ARG A 651 -5.25 -12.51 -37.12
N LEU A 652 -4.77 -11.31 -37.46
CA LEU A 652 -5.60 -10.26 -38.03
C LEU A 652 -6.10 -10.58 -39.43
N ILE A 653 -5.30 -11.26 -40.27
CA ILE A 653 -5.70 -11.76 -41.57
C ILE A 653 -6.82 -12.82 -41.40
N ALA A 654 -6.63 -13.78 -40.52
CA ALA A 654 -7.62 -14.81 -40.25
C ALA A 654 -8.96 -14.23 -39.80
N TRP A 655 -8.92 -13.25 -38.87
CA TRP A 655 -10.11 -12.53 -38.42
C TRP A 655 -10.76 -11.73 -39.55
N ALA A 656 -9.99 -11.05 -40.39
CA ALA A 656 -10.51 -10.33 -41.54
C ALA A 656 -11.15 -11.28 -42.57
N GLN A 657 -10.62 -12.49 -42.76
CA GLN A 657 -11.21 -13.51 -43.61
C GLN A 657 -12.55 -14.00 -43.05
N LEU A 658 -12.68 -14.22 -41.73
CA LEU A 658 -13.95 -14.52 -41.08
C LEU A 658 -14.98 -13.42 -41.34
N CYS A 659 -14.60 -12.18 -41.14
CA CYS A 659 -15.44 -11.02 -41.41
C CYS A 659 -15.85 -10.92 -42.90
N ASN A 660 -14.98 -11.40 -43.82
CA ASN A 660 -15.25 -11.41 -45.25
C ASN A 660 -16.13 -12.60 -45.69
N GLY A 661 -16.39 -13.58 -44.83
CA GLY A 661 -17.11 -14.83 -45.17
C GLY A 661 -16.21 -15.92 -45.78
N ASP A 662 -14.89 -15.72 -45.84
CA ASP A 662 -13.91 -16.70 -46.36
C ASP A 662 -13.49 -17.71 -45.27
N ILE A 663 -14.49 -18.41 -44.72
CA ILE A 663 -14.38 -19.22 -43.49
C ILE A 663 -13.27 -20.28 -43.60
N THR A 664 -13.15 -20.94 -44.76
CA THR A 664 -12.17 -22.02 -44.99
C THR A 664 -10.71 -21.46 -44.91
N LYS A 665 -10.48 -20.26 -45.43
CA LYS A 665 -9.16 -19.66 -45.35
C LYS A 665 -8.79 -19.26 -43.92
N ALA A 666 -9.77 -18.72 -43.19
CA ALA A 666 -9.61 -18.39 -41.79
C ALA A 666 -9.29 -19.62 -40.95
N ALA A 667 -10.07 -20.71 -41.13
CA ALA A 667 -9.86 -21.97 -40.42
C ALA A 667 -8.45 -22.52 -40.60
N ASN A 668 -7.95 -22.57 -41.85
CA ASN A 668 -6.60 -23.06 -42.12
C ASN A 668 -5.50 -22.23 -41.43
N ILE A 669 -5.71 -20.90 -41.29
CA ILE A 669 -4.76 -20.04 -40.60
C ILE A 669 -4.83 -20.29 -39.09
N TYR A 670 -6.03 -20.38 -38.50
CA TYR A 670 -6.19 -20.66 -37.09
C TYR A 670 -5.67 -22.05 -36.71
N GLU A 671 -5.91 -23.10 -37.52
CA GLU A 671 -5.30 -24.42 -37.32
C GLU A 671 -3.77 -24.33 -37.26
N SER A 672 -3.17 -23.53 -38.14
CA SER A 672 -1.70 -23.28 -38.09
C SER A 672 -1.26 -22.58 -36.79
N LEU A 673 -2.06 -21.62 -36.29
CA LEU A 673 -1.77 -20.89 -35.06
C LEU A 673 -1.96 -21.77 -33.81
N LEU A 674 -2.95 -22.67 -33.81
CA LEU A 674 -3.16 -23.60 -32.70
C LEU A 674 -2.01 -24.59 -32.49
N ASN A 675 -1.21 -24.84 -33.54
CA ASN A 675 -0.04 -25.72 -33.49
C ASN A 675 1.29 -24.97 -33.13
N ASP A 676 1.23 -23.65 -32.92
CA ASP A 676 2.42 -22.81 -32.72
C ASP A 676 2.18 -21.72 -31.67
N GLU A 677 2.23 -22.10 -30.40
CA GLU A 677 2.00 -21.23 -29.22
C GLU A 677 0.66 -20.47 -29.29
N PRO A 678 -0.48 -21.15 -29.17
CA PRO A 678 -1.79 -20.55 -29.28
C PRO A 678 -2.11 -19.63 -28.12
N THR A 679 -2.83 -18.54 -28.39
CA THR A 679 -3.46 -17.70 -27.37
C THR A 679 -4.89 -18.14 -27.10
N PRO A 680 -5.52 -17.75 -25.96
CA PRO A 680 -6.95 -18.01 -25.74
C PRO A 680 -7.83 -17.49 -26.87
N GLU A 681 -7.51 -16.34 -27.46
CA GLU A 681 -8.23 -15.73 -28.58
C GLU A 681 -8.11 -16.55 -29.86
N ASP A 682 -7.01 -17.28 -30.05
CA ASP A 682 -6.86 -18.20 -31.20
C ASP A 682 -7.86 -19.36 -31.09
N TYR A 683 -8.07 -19.92 -29.88
CA TYR A 683 -9.10 -20.93 -29.63
C TYR A 683 -10.50 -20.38 -29.83
N LEU A 684 -10.81 -19.16 -29.36
CA LEU A 684 -12.11 -18.52 -29.61
C LEU A 684 -12.39 -18.39 -31.09
N ASN A 685 -11.45 -17.87 -31.86
CA ASN A 685 -11.61 -17.59 -33.29
C ASN A 685 -11.57 -18.88 -34.16
N ALA A 686 -10.79 -19.88 -33.78
CA ALA A 686 -10.85 -21.20 -34.33
C ALA A 686 -12.23 -21.85 -34.09
N GLY A 687 -12.77 -21.70 -32.89
CA GLY A 687 -14.11 -22.10 -32.51
C GLY A 687 -15.16 -21.48 -33.41
N TYR A 688 -15.11 -20.19 -33.71
CA TYR A 688 -15.97 -19.53 -34.69
C TYR A 688 -15.81 -20.11 -36.07
N SER A 689 -14.57 -20.36 -36.53
CA SER A 689 -14.29 -20.93 -37.85
C SER A 689 -14.93 -22.30 -38.02
N HIS A 690 -14.79 -23.20 -37.03
CA HIS A 690 -15.39 -24.52 -37.01
C HIS A 690 -16.92 -24.46 -36.93
N TRP A 691 -17.46 -23.56 -36.09
CA TRP A 691 -18.91 -23.37 -35.98
C TRP A 691 -19.54 -22.96 -37.31
N LEU A 692 -18.94 -22.00 -38.01
CA LEU A 692 -19.40 -21.52 -39.30
C LEU A 692 -19.24 -22.58 -40.41
N GLN A 693 -18.28 -23.51 -40.29
CA GLN A 693 -18.15 -24.69 -41.13
C GLN A 693 -19.15 -25.83 -40.76
N LYS A 694 -19.92 -25.64 -39.69
CA LYS A 694 -20.86 -26.62 -39.12
C LYS A 694 -20.19 -27.84 -38.47
N ASP A 695 -18.91 -27.74 -38.14
CA ASP A 695 -18.20 -28.71 -37.31
C ASP A 695 -18.38 -28.33 -35.83
N LEU A 696 -19.54 -28.68 -35.29
CA LEU A 696 -19.92 -28.33 -33.92
C LEU A 696 -19.05 -29.02 -32.88
N LYS A 697 -18.45 -30.18 -33.19
CA LYS A 697 -17.61 -30.90 -32.23
C LYS A 697 -16.27 -30.16 -31.99
N GLN A 698 -15.63 -29.77 -33.07
CA GLN A 698 -14.38 -29.01 -32.98
C GLN A 698 -14.65 -27.60 -32.40
N ALA A 699 -15.73 -26.95 -32.78
CA ALA A 699 -16.15 -25.67 -32.24
C ALA A 699 -16.28 -25.71 -30.70
N VAL A 700 -17.02 -26.73 -30.17
CA VAL A 700 -17.19 -26.91 -28.72
C VAL A 700 -15.83 -27.19 -28.03
N SER A 701 -14.97 -28.00 -28.66
CA SER A 701 -13.64 -28.27 -28.12
C SER A 701 -12.80 -26.98 -27.99
N CYS A 702 -12.74 -26.15 -29.04
CA CYS A 702 -12.02 -24.89 -29.04
C CYS A 702 -12.60 -23.89 -28.00
N PHE A 703 -13.92 -23.78 -27.89
CA PHE A 703 -14.53 -22.90 -26.89
C PHE A 703 -14.30 -23.39 -25.47
N ARG A 704 -14.20 -24.68 -25.22
CA ARG A 704 -13.81 -25.22 -23.89
C ARG A 704 -12.37 -24.88 -23.53
N GLU A 705 -11.45 -24.97 -24.47
CA GLU A 705 -10.06 -24.50 -24.25
C GLU A 705 -10.02 -22.99 -23.95
N PHE A 706 -10.86 -22.19 -24.64
CA PHE A 706 -10.93 -20.73 -24.36
C PHE A 706 -11.47 -20.43 -22.96
N ILE A 707 -12.51 -21.12 -22.47
CA ILE A 707 -13.12 -20.86 -21.16
C ILE A 707 -12.29 -21.44 -20.00
N GLY A 708 -11.50 -22.50 -20.22
CA GLY A 708 -10.84 -23.22 -19.15
C GLY A 708 -11.81 -23.80 -18.11
N ASP A 709 -11.33 -24.14 -16.93
CA ASP A 709 -12.11 -24.79 -15.86
C ASP A 709 -12.84 -23.79 -14.93
N SER A 710 -13.29 -22.62 -15.44
CA SER A 710 -13.87 -21.58 -14.58
C SER A 710 -15.26 -21.10 -15.04
N ASP A 711 -16.17 -20.87 -14.09
CA ASP A 711 -17.48 -20.25 -14.37
C ASP A 711 -17.34 -18.84 -14.99
N ALA A 712 -16.26 -18.12 -14.67
CA ALA A 712 -15.95 -16.81 -15.24
C ALA A 712 -15.66 -16.91 -16.76
N GLY A 713 -15.09 -18.03 -17.23
CA GLY A 713 -14.85 -18.28 -18.66
C GLY A 713 -16.12 -18.35 -19.48
N ILE A 714 -17.19 -18.94 -18.95
CA ILE A 714 -18.49 -19.01 -19.62
C ILE A 714 -19.11 -17.62 -19.77
N VAL A 715 -19.01 -16.77 -18.74
CA VAL A 715 -19.50 -15.39 -18.80
C VAL A 715 -18.73 -14.62 -19.87
N ARG A 716 -17.39 -14.73 -19.88
CA ARG A 716 -16.51 -14.11 -20.87
C ARG A 716 -16.89 -14.55 -22.30
N LEU A 717 -17.09 -15.84 -22.55
CA LEU A 717 -17.48 -16.33 -23.87
C LEU A 717 -18.82 -15.73 -24.36
N ARG A 718 -19.81 -15.61 -23.47
CA ARG A 718 -21.09 -14.96 -23.80
C ARG A 718 -20.93 -13.48 -24.14
N GLU A 719 -20.01 -12.79 -23.51
CA GLU A 719 -19.67 -11.40 -23.83
C GLU A 719 -19.02 -11.32 -25.21
N GLU A 720 -18.10 -12.24 -25.55
CA GLU A 720 -17.46 -12.28 -26.86
C GLU A 720 -18.49 -12.59 -27.97
N PHE A 721 -19.44 -13.48 -27.76
CA PHE A 721 -20.53 -13.69 -28.72
C PHE A 721 -21.34 -12.42 -28.96
N LYS A 722 -21.55 -11.58 -27.96
CA LYS A 722 -22.22 -10.29 -28.13
C LYS A 722 -21.35 -9.29 -28.89
N ASN A 723 -20.05 -9.24 -28.58
CA ASN A 723 -19.08 -8.34 -29.22
C ASN A 723 -18.91 -8.62 -30.70
N ASP A 724 -18.95 -9.93 -31.08
CA ASP A 724 -18.74 -10.43 -32.45
C ASP A 724 -20.03 -10.76 -33.17
N ARG A 725 -21.16 -10.38 -32.57
CA ARG A 725 -22.51 -10.69 -33.11
C ARG A 725 -22.67 -10.23 -34.55
N TYR A 726 -22.08 -9.11 -34.95
CA TYR A 726 -22.17 -8.64 -36.33
C TYR A 726 -21.54 -9.65 -37.30
N MET A 727 -20.37 -10.18 -37.01
CA MET A 727 -19.67 -11.18 -37.80
C MET A 727 -20.47 -12.49 -37.82
N LEU A 728 -20.97 -12.95 -36.69
CA LEU A 728 -21.78 -14.16 -36.57
C LEU A 728 -23.08 -14.06 -37.39
N ARG A 729 -23.81 -12.94 -37.29
CA ARG A 729 -25.07 -12.71 -38.06
C ARG A 729 -24.82 -12.63 -39.56
N SER A 730 -23.72 -11.94 -40.00
CA SER A 730 -23.38 -11.85 -41.42
C SER A 730 -23.06 -13.20 -42.05
N ASN A 731 -22.61 -14.18 -41.24
CA ASN A 731 -22.32 -15.54 -41.63
C ASN A 731 -23.46 -16.55 -41.31
N GLY A 732 -24.65 -16.06 -40.95
CA GLY A 732 -25.88 -16.87 -40.85
C GLY A 732 -26.13 -17.53 -39.50
N VAL A 733 -25.42 -17.16 -38.45
CA VAL A 733 -25.68 -17.64 -37.07
C VAL A 733 -26.86 -16.87 -36.47
N SER A 734 -27.89 -17.57 -35.99
CA SER A 734 -29.05 -16.95 -35.34
C SER A 734 -28.84 -16.76 -33.83
N GLU A 735 -29.74 -16.04 -33.18
CA GLU A 735 -29.70 -15.88 -31.72
C GLU A 735 -29.94 -17.19 -30.97
N ILE A 736 -30.76 -18.04 -31.58
CA ILE A 736 -31.01 -19.38 -31.04
C ILE A 736 -29.76 -20.25 -31.14
N ASP A 737 -28.99 -20.13 -32.25
CA ASP A 737 -27.74 -20.87 -32.41
C ASP A 737 -26.70 -20.44 -31.36
N GLU A 738 -26.64 -19.13 -31.01
CA GLU A 738 -25.76 -18.63 -29.93
C GLU A 738 -26.13 -19.22 -28.56
N LEU A 739 -27.44 -19.28 -28.25
CA LEU A 739 -27.94 -19.88 -27.00
C LEU A 739 -27.64 -21.38 -26.94
N LEU A 740 -27.96 -22.12 -28.03
CA LEU A 740 -27.69 -23.55 -28.10
C LEU A 740 -26.20 -23.87 -28.01
N MET A 741 -25.32 -23.06 -28.64
CA MET A 741 -23.88 -23.23 -28.52
C MET A 741 -23.44 -23.02 -27.07
N GLY A 742 -23.97 -22.01 -26.38
CA GLY A 742 -23.70 -21.78 -24.98
C GLY A 742 -24.13 -22.92 -24.05
N GLU A 743 -25.20 -23.67 -24.41
CA GLU A 743 -25.62 -24.87 -23.67
C GLU A 743 -24.75 -26.09 -23.97
N LEU A 744 -24.29 -26.28 -25.22
CA LEU A 744 -23.42 -27.38 -25.62
C LEU A 744 -22.01 -27.32 -25.00
N ILE A 745 -21.55 -26.14 -24.63
CA ILE A 745 -20.23 -25.93 -24.03
C ILE A 745 -20.26 -26.23 -22.54
N GLN A 746 -21.39 -26.07 -21.85
CA GLN A 746 -21.54 -26.43 -20.44
C GLN A 746 -21.30 -27.94 -20.26
N PRO A 747 -20.55 -28.35 -19.18
CA PRO A 747 -20.24 -29.75 -18.94
C PRO A 747 -21.49 -30.63 -18.67
#